data_6f0c5069acc69fa49f31efdb15f99f3f
#
_entry.id   6f0c5069acc69fa49f31efdb15f99f3f
#
_cell.length_a   1.000
_cell.length_b   1.000
_cell.length_c   1.000
_cell.angle_alpha   90.00
_cell.angle_beta   90.00
_cell.angle_gamma   90.00
#
_symmetry.space_group_name_H-M   'P 1'
#
loop_
_entity.id
_entity.type
_entity.pdbx_description
1 polymer ?
#
loop_
_entity_poly.entity_id
_entity_poly.type
_entity_poly.pdbx_seq_one_letter_code
_entity_poly.pdbx_strand_id
1 'polypeptide(L)'
;MSRSTVKNPRAIIDRKALTKQLDDLAGWSGYTPKTQGEVLAIFKDAHAKGWDEVKTRFEAGKLTGPEATRAHALLMDQIIRTVHDFADKWVYPSANPTTGETLTIIATGGYGRGELAPFSDIDLMFLLPYKMTPRTEQIVEFTLYMLWDLGLKVGHATRSVDEAVKLAKEDLTIRTSLLEARWLWGDQSLFDRFRQAFWDDVADGSGMAYVEQKLAERDNRHDKMGDTRYVLEPNIKEGKGGLRDLQTLIWIAKYLYRVNNMNDLVDEGVFTKDDLKLFEKSEDFLWTVRCHLHYLIGRPEERLGFSVQKDIAQRLGYRDHAGTNGVERFMKHYFLIAKDVGDITRILCAVLEHQQKKATKRFRLPFFRFSEPDVPGFKVDGGRLTVETKKAFADDPVKLIGLFHAAQKHELDIHPEALRLVTQNLKLVDAKLRRNKQANRMFVEMLTGADPVKTLMRFNEAGVFGRFIPDFGRVVAQMQYDMYHVYTVDEHTIRAIGLLNGIETGRLKEDHPVSCEVIGEIQSREALYASVLLHDIAKGRGGDHSELGAEIALKLCPRLGLSEWETETVSWLVRYHLLMSATAFKRDLDDPKTIQDFCDVVQSPERLRLLLCLTVVDIRAVGPNVWNNWKAGLLRELYWLAKAQLTGDAGADRRKTRVERAKQALEQALAKWPEKDREDHIARGTDTYWLSADTATQVRHAELVRKAEKNKADLTIDMAVDMERAANEITVYTADHPGLFANIAGALSLAGVSVLDAKISTLTNGMALDTFWVHDSAGEAIAEKGQMGRMVQRIEDALRGKRDPARELKKEPEIALLDKSRAFAVYPRVIIDNQASNTHTVIEINGRDRLGFLHDVTSVLTQEGLQIASAQISTYGERVVDVFYVKDVFGLKVSHAEKLKTIEAGLLDRIGGAKKAPAKSKSKAVKPGKTPVKTGAKTKAKPKSEPKPAAKPKSKSGGAPVEAAE
;
A
#
# COMPACT_ATOMS: atom_id res chain seq x y z
N MET A 1 -8.11 -10.42 -32.66
CA MET A 1 -9.29 -11.07 -32.07
C MET A 1 -10.41 -11.02 -33.09
N SER A 2 -10.91 -12.17 -33.54
CA SER A 2 -12.24 -12.19 -34.10
C SER A 2 -13.13 -11.52 -33.06
N ARG A 3 -13.64 -10.31 -33.35
CA ARG A 3 -14.48 -9.55 -32.42
C ARG A 3 -15.67 -10.44 -32.09
N SER A 4 -15.68 -11.05 -30.91
CA SER A 4 -16.84 -11.76 -30.38
C SER A 4 -18.01 -10.80 -30.50
N THR A 5 -18.93 -11.11 -31.39
CA THR A 5 -20.14 -10.30 -31.58
C THR A 5 -20.89 -10.27 -30.26
N VAL A 6 -21.28 -9.07 -29.81
CA VAL A 6 -22.06 -8.93 -28.58
C VAL A 6 -23.28 -9.83 -28.65
N LYS A 7 -23.44 -10.74 -27.70
CA LYS A 7 -24.55 -11.70 -27.66
C LYS A 7 -25.87 -10.96 -27.48
N ASN A 8 -26.85 -11.26 -28.32
CA ASN A 8 -28.18 -10.66 -28.31
C ASN A 8 -28.15 -9.10 -28.23
N PRO A 9 -27.59 -8.41 -29.26
CA PRO A 9 -27.42 -6.95 -29.24
C PRO A 9 -28.75 -6.18 -29.19
N ARG A 10 -29.83 -6.76 -29.76
CA ARG A 10 -31.15 -6.14 -29.75
C ARG A 10 -31.76 -6.00 -28.38
N ALA A 11 -31.42 -6.84 -27.42
CA ALA A 11 -31.86 -6.69 -26.04
C ALA A 11 -31.18 -5.51 -25.33
N ILE A 12 -29.97 -5.09 -25.79
CA ILE A 12 -29.29 -3.90 -25.30
C ILE A 12 -29.92 -2.66 -25.95
N ILE A 13 -30.04 -2.66 -27.27
CA ILE A 13 -30.71 -1.59 -28.00
C ILE A 13 -31.22 -2.09 -29.36
N ASP A 14 -32.51 -1.87 -29.64
CA ASP A 14 -33.11 -2.11 -30.94
C ASP A 14 -33.22 -0.79 -31.71
N ARG A 15 -32.16 -0.48 -32.50
CA ARG A 15 -32.12 0.75 -33.30
C ARG A 15 -33.28 0.89 -34.24
N LYS A 16 -33.78 -0.22 -34.83
CA LYS A 16 -34.93 -0.15 -35.77
C LYS A 16 -36.19 0.30 -35.07
N ALA A 17 -36.46 -0.24 -33.87
CA ALA A 17 -37.60 0.18 -33.06
C ALA A 17 -37.45 1.64 -32.59
N LEU A 18 -36.25 2.03 -32.15
CA LEU A 18 -35.91 3.39 -31.73
C LEU A 18 -36.12 4.40 -32.89
N THR A 19 -35.57 4.09 -34.08
CA THR A 19 -35.73 4.95 -35.27
C THR A 19 -37.20 5.09 -35.65
N LYS A 20 -37.96 3.98 -35.63
CA LYS A 20 -39.39 4.02 -35.95
C LYS A 20 -40.17 4.93 -34.97
N GLN A 21 -39.88 4.81 -33.68
CA GLN A 21 -40.57 5.64 -32.66
C GLN A 21 -40.27 7.14 -32.86
N LEU A 22 -39.04 7.48 -33.23
CA LEU A 22 -38.65 8.85 -33.54
C LEU A 22 -39.27 9.35 -34.86
N ASP A 23 -39.29 8.50 -35.89
CA ASP A 23 -39.92 8.81 -37.16
C ASP A 23 -41.46 9.02 -37.02
N ASP A 24 -42.13 8.17 -36.26
CA ASP A 24 -43.56 8.31 -35.98
C ASP A 24 -43.86 9.63 -35.26
N LEU A 25 -43.04 10.02 -34.27
CA LEU A 25 -43.17 11.30 -33.56
C LEU A 25 -42.96 12.51 -34.49
N ALA A 26 -41.85 12.52 -35.24
CA ALA A 26 -41.52 13.63 -36.13
C ALA A 26 -42.44 13.72 -37.35
N GLY A 27 -42.93 12.59 -37.88
CA GLY A 27 -43.87 12.52 -38.98
C GLY A 27 -45.24 13.11 -38.67
N TRP A 28 -45.70 13.04 -37.41
CA TRP A 28 -46.96 13.59 -36.92
C TRP A 28 -46.89 15.08 -36.59
N SER A 29 -45.79 15.53 -35.96
CA SER A 29 -45.72 16.85 -35.31
C SER A 29 -44.68 17.77 -35.91
N GLY A 30 -43.88 17.30 -36.85
CA GLY A 30 -42.65 17.97 -37.26
C GLY A 30 -41.65 18.10 -36.13
N TYR A 31 -40.41 18.52 -36.44
CA TYR A 31 -39.42 18.85 -35.39
C TYR A 31 -39.62 20.30 -34.92
N THR A 32 -40.03 20.49 -33.70
CA THR A 32 -40.33 21.81 -33.08
C THR A 32 -39.70 21.85 -31.67
N PRO A 33 -39.52 23.01 -31.04
CA PRO A 33 -39.07 23.11 -29.66
C PRO A 33 -39.90 22.29 -28.68
N LYS A 34 -41.16 22.06 -28.97
CA LYS A 34 -42.04 21.22 -28.12
C LYS A 34 -41.69 19.73 -28.22
N THR A 35 -41.45 19.26 -29.46
CA THR A 35 -41.13 17.85 -29.71
C THR A 35 -39.67 17.49 -29.32
N GLN A 36 -38.79 18.50 -29.20
CA GLN A 36 -37.40 18.28 -28.77
C GLN A 36 -37.33 17.57 -27.41
N GLY A 37 -38.14 17.98 -26.43
CA GLY A 37 -38.17 17.34 -25.11
C GLY A 37 -38.64 15.89 -25.20
N GLU A 38 -39.58 15.57 -26.08
CA GLU A 38 -40.10 14.20 -26.27
C GLU A 38 -39.04 13.32 -26.95
N VAL A 39 -38.32 13.84 -27.95
CA VAL A 39 -37.21 13.19 -28.63
C VAL A 39 -36.10 12.86 -27.63
N LEU A 40 -35.71 13.82 -26.79
CA LEU A 40 -34.72 13.62 -25.74
C LEU A 40 -35.17 12.55 -24.73
N ALA A 41 -36.45 12.54 -24.33
CA ALA A 41 -36.99 11.54 -23.41
C ALA A 41 -36.91 10.12 -23.99
N ILE A 42 -37.16 9.95 -25.31
CA ILE A 42 -37.04 8.67 -26.00
C ILE A 42 -35.59 8.18 -25.99
N PHE A 43 -34.63 9.07 -26.29
CA PHE A 43 -33.20 8.69 -26.20
C PHE A 43 -32.74 8.38 -24.78
N LYS A 44 -33.19 9.12 -23.76
CA LYS A 44 -32.93 8.86 -22.34
C LYS A 44 -33.43 7.48 -21.93
N ASP A 45 -34.64 7.13 -22.28
CA ASP A 45 -35.24 5.83 -21.98
C ASP A 45 -34.47 4.68 -22.66
N ALA A 46 -34.15 4.84 -23.96
CA ALA A 46 -33.37 3.85 -24.69
C ALA A 46 -31.95 3.65 -24.11
N HIS A 47 -31.28 4.75 -23.74
CA HIS A 47 -29.99 4.72 -23.10
C HIS A 47 -30.06 4.02 -21.74
N ALA A 48 -30.98 4.41 -20.86
CA ALA A 48 -31.16 3.86 -19.52
C ALA A 48 -31.43 2.35 -19.55
N LYS A 49 -32.35 1.91 -20.40
CA LYS A 49 -32.68 0.49 -20.59
C LYS A 49 -31.48 -0.32 -21.07
N GLY A 50 -30.76 0.19 -22.06
CA GLY A 50 -29.55 -0.46 -22.57
C GLY A 50 -28.43 -0.54 -21.55
N TRP A 51 -28.25 0.52 -20.79
CA TRP A 51 -27.29 0.59 -19.70
C TRP A 51 -27.58 -0.45 -18.61
N ASP A 52 -28.83 -0.51 -18.14
CA ASP A 52 -29.24 -1.44 -17.09
C ASP A 52 -29.15 -2.90 -17.56
N GLU A 53 -29.44 -3.18 -18.84
CA GLU A 53 -29.28 -4.52 -19.41
C GLU A 53 -27.79 -4.96 -19.41
N VAL A 54 -26.86 -4.09 -19.83
CA VAL A 54 -25.43 -4.39 -19.79
C VAL A 54 -24.97 -4.64 -18.38
N LYS A 55 -25.32 -3.74 -17.44
CA LYS A 55 -24.99 -3.86 -16.02
C LYS A 55 -25.51 -5.17 -15.43
N THR A 56 -26.78 -5.49 -15.66
CA THR A 56 -27.42 -6.71 -15.16
C THR A 56 -26.75 -7.97 -15.68
N ARG A 57 -26.40 -8.02 -16.97
CA ARG A 57 -25.67 -9.15 -17.55
C ARG A 57 -24.29 -9.30 -16.96
N PHE A 58 -23.58 -8.19 -16.75
CA PHE A 58 -22.24 -8.19 -16.18
C PHE A 58 -22.25 -8.62 -14.70
N GLU A 59 -23.12 -8.06 -13.88
CA GLU A 59 -23.26 -8.42 -12.45
C GLU A 59 -23.73 -9.87 -12.26
N ALA A 60 -24.50 -10.42 -13.22
CA ALA A 60 -24.89 -11.81 -13.24
C ALA A 60 -23.79 -12.77 -13.77
N GLY A 61 -22.59 -12.26 -14.12
CA GLY A 61 -21.48 -13.06 -14.67
C GLY A 61 -21.70 -13.60 -16.07
N LYS A 62 -22.69 -13.05 -16.82
CA LYS A 62 -22.99 -13.43 -18.22
C LYS A 62 -22.09 -12.72 -19.23
N LEU A 63 -21.42 -11.66 -18.84
CA LEU A 63 -20.42 -10.91 -19.62
C LEU A 63 -19.13 -10.81 -18.81
N THR A 64 -18.01 -10.97 -19.50
CA THR A 64 -16.68 -10.64 -18.96
C THR A 64 -16.48 -9.11 -18.98
N GLY A 65 -15.40 -8.59 -18.34
CA GLY A 65 -15.06 -7.18 -18.38
C GLY A 65 -14.96 -6.63 -19.80
N PRO A 66 -14.15 -7.20 -20.69
CA PRO A 66 -14.06 -6.78 -22.09
C PRO A 66 -15.37 -6.91 -22.88
N GLU A 67 -16.21 -7.92 -22.59
CA GLU A 67 -17.53 -8.04 -23.24
C GLU A 67 -18.47 -6.93 -22.79
N ALA A 68 -18.44 -6.54 -21.50
CA ALA A 68 -19.24 -5.44 -20.98
C ALA A 68 -18.85 -4.10 -21.60
N THR A 69 -17.54 -3.83 -21.73
CA THR A 69 -17.06 -2.58 -22.36
C THR A 69 -17.46 -2.50 -23.85
N ARG A 70 -17.41 -3.65 -24.56
CA ARG A 70 -17.91 -3.72 -25.95
C ARG A 70 -19.43 -3.55 -26.05
N ALA A 71 -20.18 -4.06 -25.08
CA ALA A 71 -21.62 -3.87 -25.02
C ALA A 71 -22.01 -2.40 -24.78
N HIS A 72 -21.29 -1.69 -23.90
CA HIS A 72 -21.45 -0.24 -23.75
C HIS A 72 -21.09 0.54 -25.02
N ALA A 73 -19.98 0.17 -25.68
CA ALA A 73 -19.61 0.78 -26.96
C ALA A 73 -20.69 0.55 -28.03
N LEU A 74 -21.27 -0.66 -28.11
CA LEU A 74 -22.38 -0.95 -29.01
C LEU A 74 -23.62 -0.09 -28.72
N LEU A 75 -23.98 0.07 -27.44
CA LEU A 75 -25.10 0.93 -27.03
C LEU A 75 -24.91 2.36 -27.54
N MET A 76 -23.72 2.91 -27.29
CA MET A 76 -23.38 4.28 -27.73
C MET A 76 -23.32 4.40 -29.25
N ASP A 77 -22.76 3.39 -29.94
CA ASP A 77 -22.74 3.35 -31.40
C ASP A 77 -24.16 3.52 -31.98
N GLN A 78 -25.14 2.78 -31.45
CA GLN A 78 -26.51 2.84 -31.97
C GLN A 78 -27.19 4.14 -31.62
N ILE A 79 -26.94 4.71 -30.44
CA ILE A 79 -27.49 6.03 -30.06
C ILE A 79 -26.92 7.10 -30.97
N ILE A 80 -25.61 7.22 -31.12
CA ILE A 80 -24.98 8.27 -31.94
C ILE A 80 -25.43 8.17 -33.40
N ARG A 81 -25.49 6.97 -33.96
CA ARG A 81 -26.02 6.76 -35.32
C ARG A 81 -27.46 7.23 -35.48
N THR A 82 -28.32 6.93 -34.48
CA THR A 82 -29.72 7.32 -34.52
C THR A 82 -29.89 8.82 -34.34
N VAL A 83 -29.09 9.47 -33.48
CA VAL A 83 -29.08 10.91 -33.28
C VAL A 83 -28.70 11.64 -34.59
N HIS A 84 -27.61 11.13 -35.24
CA HIS A 84 -27.20 11.69 -36.53
C HIS A 84 -28.29 11.54 -37.62
N ASP A 85 -28.84 10.33 -37.81
CA ASP A 85 -29.89 10.09 -38.82
C ASP A 85 -31.13 10.95 -38.56
N PHE A 86 -31.49 11.13 -37.29
CA PHE A 86 -32.59 12.00 -36.91
C PHE A 86 -32.29 13.48 -37.24
N ALA A 87 -31.05 13.94 -36.94
CA ALA A 87 -30.62 15.29 -37.28
C ALA A 87 -30.65 15.54 -38.79
N ASP A 88 -30.11 14.62 -39.57
CA ASP A 88 -30.02 14.68 -41.02
C ASP A 88 -31.39 14.66 -41.70
N LYS A 89 -32.30 13.79 -41.22
CA LYS A 89 -33.59 13.56 -41.84
C LYS A 89 -34.68 14.58 -41.43
N TRP A 90 -34.73 14.94 -40.14
CA TRP A 90 -35.87 15.69 -39.59
C TRP A 90 -35.53 17.09 -39.11
N VAL A 91 -34.28 17.33 -38.65
CA VAL A 91 -33.90 18.65 -38.11
C VAL A 91 -33.33 19.55 -39.18
N TYR A 92 -32.43 19.04 -40.02
CA TYR A 92 -31.71 19.75 -41.08
C TYR A 92 -31.80 19.01 -42.41
N PRO A 93 -33.03 18.76 -42.95
CA PRO A 93 -33.16 18.04 -44.19
C PRO A 93 -32.57 18.82 -45.36
N SER A 94 -31.89 18.11 -46.27
CA SER A 94 -31.39 18.68 -47.53
C SER A 94 -31.92 17.90 -48.73
N ALA A 95 -32.51 18.57 -49.66
CA ALA A 95 -33.08 17.97 -50.87
C ALA A 95 -31.97 17.51 -51.87
N ASN A 96 -30.82 18.22 -51.86
CA ASN A 96 -29.67 17.94 -52.74
C ASN A 96 -28.37 18.15 -51.94
N PRO A 97 -27.91 17.20 -51.13
CA PRO A 97 -26.68 17.34 -50.41
C PRO A 97 -25.47 17.40 -51.32
N THR A 98 -24.62 18.37 -51.12
CA THR A 98 -23.38 18.55 -51.87
C THR A 98 -22.26 17.68 -51.29
N THR A 99 -21.23 17.38 -52.08
CA THR A 99 -20.02 16.65 -51.59
C THR A 99 -19.30 17.40 -50.48
N GLY A 100 -19.44 18.73 -50.36
CA GLY A 100 -18.90 19.54 -49.27
C GLY A 100 -19.65 19.38 -47.96
N GLU A 101 -20.92 18.90 -47.99
CA GLU A 101 -21.75 18.61 -46.79
C GLU A 101 -21.60 17.17 -46.28
N THR A 102 -20.74 16.40 -46.90
CA THR A 102 -20.42 15.05 -46.45
C THR A 102 -19.77 15.06 -45.05
N LEU A 103 -20.27 14.23 -44.15
CA LEU A 103 -19.80 14.12 -42.78
C LEU A 103 -19.53 12.67 -42.44
N THR A 104 -18.45 12.44 -41.72
CA THR A 104 -18.15 11.11 -41.13
C THR A 104 -17.92 11.22 -39.65
N ILE A 105 -18.60 10.43 -38.86
CA ILE A 105 -18.41 10.32 -37.44
C ILE A 105 -17.45 9.16 -37.15
N ILE A 106 -16.39 9.45 -36.42
CA ILE A 106 -15.34 8.51 -36.06
C ILE A 106 -15.23 8.43 -34.53
N ALA A 107 -15.24 7.23 -34.01
CA ALA A 107 -14.87 6.96 -32.63
C ALA A 107 -13.35 6.90 -32.52
N THR A 108 -12.77 7.56 -31.51
CA THR A 108 -11.31 7.62 -31.27
C THR A 108 -10.97 7.14 -29.86
N GLY A 109 -9.69 7.02 -29.54
CA GLY A 109 -9.24 6.60 -28.21
C GLY A 109 -9.81 5.26 -27.77
N GLY A 110 -10.22 5.16 -26.50
CA GLY A 110 -10.82 3.93 -25.93
C GLY A 110 -12.12 3.52 -26.63
N TYR A 111 -12.94 4.50 -26.96
CA TYR A 111 -14.17 4.29 -27.71
C TYR A 111 -13.90 3.83 -29.15
N GLY A 112 -12.81 4.30 -29.76
CA GLY A 112 -12.34 3.81 -31.08
C GLY A 112 -11.99 2.31 -31.05
N ARG A 113 -11.40 1.82 -30.00
CA ARG A 113 -11.14 0.36 -29.82
C ARG A 113 -12.43 -0.45 -29.64
N GLY A 114 -13.56 0.21 -29.40
CA GLY A 114 -14.79 -0.45 -28.99
C GLY A 114 -14.79 -0.88 -27.52
N GLU A 115 -14.01 -0.22 -26.68
CA GLU A 115 -13.85 -0.47 -25.25
C GLU A 115 -14.30 0.78 -24.48
N LEU A 116 -15.53 0.77 -24.01
CA LEU A 116 -16.10 1.85 -23.23
C LEU A 116 -16.43 1.36 -21.83
N ALA A 117 -15.61 1.77 -20.84
CA ALA A 117 -15.94 1.45 -19.45
C ALA A 117 -17.21 2.19 -19.01
N PRO A 118 -17.94 1.69 -18.01
CA PRO A 118 -19.04 2.45 -17.40
C PRO A 118 -18.57 3.86 -17.00
N PHE A 119 -19.36 4.88 -17.31
CA PHE A 119 -19.08 6.31 -17.04
C PHE A 119 -17.83 6.91 -17.71
N SER A 120 -17.16 6.19 -18.63
CA SER A 120 -16.04 6.76 -19.40
C SER A 120 -16.51 7.79 -20.41
N ASP A 121 -15.62 8.74 -20.72
CA ASP A 121 -15.84 9.74 -21.76
C ASP A 121 -15.95 9.09 -23.15
N ILE A 122 -16.73 9.70 -24.03
CA ILE A 122 -16.94 9.29 -25.42
C ILE A 122 -16.11 10.21 -26.30
N ASP A 123 -15.09 9.68 -26.97
CA ASP A 123 -14.23 10.46 -27.84
C ASP A 123 -14.70 10.34 -29.28
N LEU A 124 -15.11 11.47 -29.88
CA LEU A 124 -15.60 11.58 -31.25
C LEU A 124 -14.75 12.50 -32.10
N MET A 125 -14.54 12.13 -33.35
CA MET A 125 -14.05 13.02 -34.38
C MET A 125 -15.04 13.10 -35.53
N PHE A 126 -15.46 14.32 -35.83
CA PHE A 126 -16.27 14.64 -37.00
C PHE A 126 -15.32 14.98 -38.15
N LEU A 127 -15.25 14.11 -39.15
CA LEU A 127 -14.37 14.23 -40.27
C LEU A 127 -15.08 14.88 -41.45
N LEU A 128 -14.46 15.90 -42.01
CA LEU A 128 -14.97 16.69 -43.10
C LEU A 128 -14.12 16.46 -44.35
N PRO A 129 -14.69 16.56 -45.57
CA PRO A 129 -13.91 16.46 -46.83
C PRO A 129 -12.93 17.62 -47.01
N TYR A 130 -13.33 18.86 -46.63
CA TYR A 130 -12.52 20.06 -46.75
C TYR A 130 -12.65 20.97 -45.52
N LYS A 131 -13.72 21.75 -45.43
CA LYS A 131 -14.01 22.71 -44.38
C LYS A 131 -15.46 22.58 -43.90
N MET A 132 -15.73 23.09 -42.73
CA MET A 132 -17.08 23.14 -42.13
C MET A 132 -18.03 23.91 -43.03
N THR A 133 -19.20 23.34 -43.29
CA THR A 133 -20.34 24.05 -43.90
C THR A 133 -21.38 24.38 -42.83
N PRO A 134 -22.24 25.39 -43.04
CA PRO A 134 -23.28 25.71 -42.02
C PRO A 134 -24.14 24.50 -41.62
N ARG A 135 -24.50 23.65 -42.60
CA ARG A 135 -25.32 22.48 -42.32
C ARG A 135 -24.56 21.40 -41.53
N THR A 136 -23.33 21.12 -41.88
CA THR A 136 -22.52 20.15 -41.13
C THR A 136 -22.24 20.63 -39.71
N GLU A 137 -22.03 21.95 -39.51
CA GLU A 137 -21.89 22.55 -38.18
C GLU A 137 -23.14 22.34 -37.35
N GLN A 138 -24.30 22.62 -37.88
CA GLN A 138 -25.60 22.43 -37.20
C GLN A 138 -25.86 20.97 -36.84
N ILE A 139 -25.52 20.01 -37.72
CA ILE A 139 -25.66 18.56 -37.42
C ILE A 139 -24.71 18.13 -36.30
N VAL A 140 -23.45 18.63 -36.32
CA VAL A 140 -22.45 18.36 -35.28
C VAL A 140 -22.90 18.91 -33.93
N GLU A 141 -23.31 20.19 -33.91
CA GLU A 141 -23.82 20.83 -32.68
C GLU A 141 -25.05 20.10 -32.12
N PHE A 142 -26.02 19.81 -32.98
CA PHE A 142 -27.20 19.04 -32.53
C PHE A 142 -26.83 17.71 -31.91
N THR A 143 -25.89 16.98 -32.57
CA THR A 143 -25.44 15.68 -32.08
C THR A 143 -24.76 15.83 -30.70
N LEU A 144 -23.90 16.82 -30.52
CA LEU A 144 -23.23 17.10 -29.28
C LEU A 144 -24.19 17.52 -28.16
N TYR A 145 -25.13 18.46 -28.44
CA TYR A 145 -26.10 18.89 -27.46
C TYR A 145 -26.98 17.72 -27.01
N MET A 146 -27.44 16.87 -27.96
CA MET A 146 -28.22 15.70 -27.61
C MET A 146 -27.46 14.74 -26.65
N LEU A 147 -26.15 14.48 -26.91
CA LEU A 147 -25.34 13.64 -26.08
C LEU A 147 -25.08 14.27 -24.70
N TRP A 148 -24.87 15.57 -24.60
CA TRP A 148 -24.74 16.29 -23.33
C TRP A 148 -26.03 16.28 -22.53
N ASP A 149 -27.17 16.46 -23.16
CA ASP A 149 -28.51 16.40 -22.54
C ASP A 149 -28.86 14.99 -22.06
N LEU A 150 -28.24 13.95 -22.64
CA LEU A 150 -28.26 12.57 -22.11
C LEU A 150 -27.38 12.40 -20.86
N GLY A 151 -26.62 13.42 -20.44
CA GLY A 151 -25.70 13.37 -19.31
C GLY A 151 -24.37 12.73 -19.63
N LEU A 152 -24.01 12.58 -20.90
CA LEU A 152 -22.78 11.94 -21.34
C LEU A 152 -21.63 12.95 -21.40
N LYS A 153 -20.44 12.51 -21.04
CA LYS A 153 -19.21 13.28 -21.24
C LYS A 153 -18.65 12.97 -22.63
N VAL A 154 -18.54 13.99 -23.47
CA VAL A 154 -18.09 13.83 -24.85
C VAL A 154 -16.87 14.70 -25.11
N GLY A 155 -15.74 14.05 -25.37
CA GLY A 155 -14.57 14.67 -26.02
C GLY A 155 -14.84 14.72 -27.53
N HIS A 156 -14.65 15.87 -28.17
CA HIS A 156 -14.90 15.97 -29.61
C HIS A 156 -13.86 16.82 -30.32
N ALA A 157 -13.70 16.53 -31.60
CA ALA A 157 -12.93 17.35 -32.53
C ALA A 157 -13.62 17.33 -33.90
N THR A 158 -13.58 18.44 -34.63
CA THR A 158 -14.02 18.51 -36.02
C THR A 158 -12.83 18.90 -36.89
N ARG A 159 -12.50 18.08 -37.88
CA ARG A 159 -11.27 18.22 -38.67
C ARG A 159 -11.46 17.77 -40.12
N SER A 160 -10.75 18.40 -41.04
CA SER A 160 -10.53 17.84 -42.37
C SER A 160 -9.51 16.69 -42.30
N VAL A 161 -9.42 15.94 -43.40
CA VAL A 161 -8.41 14.87 -43.52
C VAL A 161 -6.99 15.40 -43.32
N ASP A 162 -6.69 16.55 -44.01
CA ASP A 162 -5.36 17.15 -43.97
C ASP A 162 -4.98 17.69 -42.59
N GLU A 163 -5.93 18.30 -41.88
CA GLU A 163 -5.73 18.77 -40.50
C GLU A 163 -5.49 17.61 -39.55
N ALA A 164 -6.24 16.52 -39.68
CA ALA A 164 -6.08 15.34 -38.85
C ALA A 164 -4.70 14.71 -39.05
N VAL A 165 -4.23 14.60 -40.30
CA VAL A 165 -2.89 14.09 -40.66
C VAL A 165 -1.79 15.02 -40.13
N LYS A 166 -1.93 16.32 -40.30
CA LYS A 166 -0.98 17.31 -39.82
C LYS A 166 -0.79 17.20 -38.29
N LEU A 167 -1.88 17.24 -37.55
CA LEU A 167 -1.83 17.16 -36.09
C LEU A 167 -1.31 15.82 -35.60
N ALA A 168 -1.59 14.72 -36.28
CA ALA A 168 -1.03 13.41 -35.95
C ALA A 168 0.50 13.35 -36.14
N LYS A 169 1.08 14.16 -37.07
CA LYS A 169 2.54 14.29 -37.20
C LYS A 169 3.17 15.05 -36.04
N GLU A 170 2.47 16.04 -35.50
CA GLU A 170 2.96 16.97 -34.49
C GLU A 170 2.78 16.45 -33.05
N ASP A 171 1.68 15.77 -32.76
CA ASP A 171 1.32 15.34 -31.40
C ASP A 171 1.16 13.84 -31.28
N LEU A 172 1.91 13.25 -30.31
CA LEU A 172 1.91 11.81 -30.03
C LEU A 172 0.56 11.31 -29.50
N THR A 173 -0.14 12.12 -28.70
CA THR A 173 -1.43 11.76 -28.11
C THR A 173 -2.50 11.70 -29.19
N ILE A 174 -2.52 12.73 -30.07
CA ILE A 174 -3.43 12.77 -31.22
C ILE A 174 -3.11 11.61 -32.17
N ARG A 175 -1.85 11.36 -32.48
CA ARG A 175 -1.40 10.24 -33.30
C ARG A 175 -1.92 8.91 -32.74
N THR A 176 -1.76 8.70 -31.44
CA THR A 176 -2.21 7.46 -30.77
C THR A 176 -3.74 7.34 -30.77
N SER A 177 -4.46 8.43 -30.55
CA SER A 177 -5.92 8.47 -30.60
C SER A 177 -6.45 8.15 -32.01
N LEU A 178 -5.81 8.68 -33.05
CA LEU A 178 -6.17 8.44 -34.45
C LEU A 178 -5.74 7.05 -34.96
N LEU A 179 -4.69 6.45 -34.40
CA LEU A 179 -4.36 5.04 -34.63
C LEU A 179 -5.51 4.10 -34.23
N GLU A 180 -6.31 4.50 -33.25
CA GLU A 180 -7.47 3.76 -32.76
C GLU A 180 -8.79 4.14 -33.47
N ALA A 181 -8.72 5.03 -34.48
CA ALA A 181 -9.89 5.52 -35.19
C ALA A 181 -10.74 4.38 -35.77
N ARG A 182 -12.03 4.45 -35.53
CA ARG A 182 -13.02 3.48 -36.02
C ARG A 182 -14.21 4.22 -36.65
N TRP A 183 -14.53 3.85 -37.91
CA TRP A 183 -15.72 4.39 -38.55
C TRP A 183 -16.98 4.06 -37.72
N LEU A 184 -17.73 5.07 -37.41
CA LEU A 184 -18.95 4.95 -36.65
C LEU A 184 -20.18 5.10 -37.55
N TRP A 185 -20.27 6.19 -38.30
CA TRP A 185 -21.40 6.50 -39.17
C TRP A 185 -21.02 7.54 -40.23
N GLY A 186 -21.92 7.73 -41.22
CA GLY A 186 -21.72 8.70 -42.31
C GLY A 186 -20.90 8.10 -43.47
N ASP A 187 -20.19 8.94 -44.23
CA ASP A 187 -19.49 8.54 -45.45
C ASP A 187 -18.26 7.67 -45.12
N GLN A 188 -18.32 6.40 -45.48
CA GLN A 188 -17.21 5.45 -45.25
C GLN A 188 -16.04 5.76 -46.19
N SER A 189 -16.26 6.27 -47.41
CA SER A 189 -15.18 6.54 -48.35
C SER A 189 -14.26 7.67 -47.85
N LEU A 190 -14.80 8.64 -47.13
CA LEU A 190 -14.05 9.69 -46.46
C LEU A 190 -13.18 9.13 -45.31
N PHE A 191 -13.70 8.19 -44.56
CA PHE A 191 -12.92 7.48 -43.56
C PHE A 191 -11.80 6.63 -44.14
N ASP A 192 -12.05 5.92 -45.24
CA ASP A 192 -11.04 5.10 -45.90
C ASP A 192 -9.91 5.96 -46.47
N ARG A 193 -10.22 7.13 -47.07
CA ARG A 193 -9.24 8.14 -47.51
C ARG A 193 -8.40 8.65 -46.32
N PHE A 194 -9.01 9.02 -45.22
CA PHE A 194 -8.30 9.42 -43.99
C PHE A 194 -7.37 8.32 -43.50
N ARG A 195 -7.86 7.08 -43.43
CA ARG A 195 -7.08 5.94 -42.95
C ARG A 195 -5.88 5.67 -43.83
N GLN A 196 -6.05 5.76 -45.14
CA GLN A 196 -4.92 5.62 -46.07
C GLN A 196 -3.88 6.72 -45.84
N ALA A 197 -4.31 8.01 -45.82
CA ALA A 197 -3.42 9.14 -45.56
C ALA A 197 -2.69 9.03 -44.22
N PHE A 198 -3.34 8.54 -43.18
CA PHE A 198 -2.70 8.30 -41.90
C PHE A 198 -1.55 7.28 -42.00
N TRP A 199 -1.76 6.19 -42.74
CA TRP A 199 -0.73 5.15 -42.87
C TRP A 199 0.42 5.62 -43.80
N ASP A 200 0.11 6.32 -44.87
CA ASP A 200 1.13 6.73 -45.85
C ASP A 200 1.94 7.94 -45.37
N ASP A 201 1.26 8.93 -44.75
CA ASP A 201 1.89 10.22 -44.43
C ASP A 201 2.36 10.32 -42.97
N VAL A 202 1.79 9.57 -42.04
CA VAL A 202 2.09 9.67 -40.59
C VAL A 202 2.89 8.46 -40.10
N ALA A 203 2.44 7.28 -40.46
CA ALA A 203 3.00 6.05 -39.91
C ALA A 203 4.22 5.54 -40.66
N ASP A 204 4.27 5.76 -41.99
CA ASP A 204 5.37 5.23 -42.77
C ASP A 204 6.71 5.89 -42.40
N GLY A 205 7.74 5.09 -42.25
CA GLY A 205 9.09 5.51 -41.82
C GLY A 205 9.25 6.00 -40.39
N SER A 206 8.13 6.18 -39.61
CA SER A 206 8.18 6.75 -38.26
C SER A 206 8.06 5.69 -37.13
N GLY A 207 8.02 4.40 -37.45
CA GLY A 207 7.69 3.31 -36.53
C GLY A 207 8.56 3.29 -35.26
N MET A 208 9.88 3.38 -35.41
CA MET A 208 10.78 3.32 -34.26
C MET A 208 10.72 4.57 -33.36
N ALA A 209 10.62 5.76 -33.98
CA ALA A 209 10.44 6.99 -33.23
C ALA A 209 9.15 6.96 -32.37
N TYR A 210 8.07 6.39 -32.94
CA TYR A 210 6.82 6.19 -32.18
C TYR A 210 7.01 5.25 -31.00
N VAL A 211 7.73 4.14 -31.15
CA VAL A 211 8.04 3.19 -30.08
C VAL A 211 8.82 3.87 -28.95
N GLU A 212 9.88 4.58 -29.29
CA GLU A 212 10.72 5.28 -28.31
C GLU A 212 9.91 6.31 -27.52
N GLN A 213 9.09 7.11 -28.20
CA GLN A 213 8.21 8.09 -27.56
C GLN A 213 7.17 7.43 -26.63
N LYS A 214 6.55 6.31 -27.06
CA LYS A 214 5.55 5.60 -26.25
C LYS A 214 6.15 4.89 -25.05
N LEU A 215 7.37 4.37 -25.15
CA LEU A 215 8.08 3.80 -24.02
C LEU A 215 8.51 4.87 -23.02
N ALA A 216 9.01 6.01 -23.49
CA ALA A 216 9.33 7.16 -22.63
C ALA A 216 8.10 7.71 -21.91
N GLU A 217 6.95 7.84 -22.61
CA GLU A 217 5.66 8.23 -21.98
C GLU A 217 5.25 7.24 -20.90
N ARG A 218 5.39 5.93 -21.14
CA ARG A 218 5.12 4.87 -20.15
C ARG A 218 6.01 5.02 -18.91
N ASP A 219 7.31 5.19 -19.10
CA ASP A 219 8.27 5.26 -18.01
C ASP A 219 8.02 6.52 -17.15
N ASN A 220 7.81 7.68 -17.77
CA ASN A 220 7.42 8.91 -17.07
C ASN A 220 6.10 8.76 -16.29
N ARG A 221 5.16 7.96 -16.79
CA ARG A 221 3.91 7.66 -16.07
C ARG A 221 4.18 6.78 -14.84
N HIS A 222 5.02 5.75 -14.98
CA HIS A 222 5.41 4.87 -13.88
C HIS A 222 6.10 5.65 -12.76
N ASP A 223 7.02 6.55 -13.10
CA ASP A 223 7.71 7.41 -12.13
C ASP A 223 6.72 8.26 -11.32
N LYS A 224 5.75 8.89 -12.01
CA LYS A 224 4.70 9.68 -11.36
C LYS A 224 3.77 8.86 -10.44
N MET A 225 3.64 7.56 -10.68
CA MET A 225 2.81 6.63 -9.90
C MET A 225 3.59 5.86 -8.83
N GLY A 226 4.88 6.22 -8.58
CA GLY A 226 5.74 5.64 -7.55
C GLY A 226 6.53 4.41 -7.98
N ASP A 227 6.64 4.18 -9.29
CA ASP A 227 7.44 3.13 -9.98
C ASP A 227 7.36 1.69 -9.42
N THR A 228 6.30 1.35 -8.68
CA THR A 228 6.07 0.00 -8.20
C THR A 228 4.68 -0.53 -8.58
N ARG A 229 4.59 -1.86 -8.79
CA ARG A 229 3.32 -2.57 -9.02
C ARG A 229 2.61 -2.93 -7.73
N TYR A 230 3.30 -2.82 -6.60
CA TYR A 230 2.92 -3.43 -5.33
C TYR A 230 2.43 -2.40 -4.30
N VAL A 231 1.88 -1.27 -4.78
CA VAL A 231 1.17 -0.29 -3.95
C VAL A 231 -0.19 -0.85 -3.56
N LEU A 232 -0.56 -0.76 -2.27
CA LEU A 232 -1.79 -1.37 -1.76
C LEU A 232 -3.09 -0.70 -2.24
N GLU A 233 -3.05 0.55 -2.70
CA GLU A 233 -4.17 1.23 -3.36
C GLU A 233 -3.81 1.58 -4.82
N PRO A 234 -3.70 0.59 -5.73
CA PRO A 234 -3.21 0.80 -7.07
C PRO A 234 -4.22 1.53 -7.97
N ASN A 235 -3.71 2.27 -8.96
CA ASN A 235 -4.51 2.76 -10.07
C ASN A 235 -4.60 1.67 -11.15
N ILE A 236 -5.80 1.14 -11.39
CA ILE A 236 -6.03 -0.01 -12.29
C ILE A 236 -5.68 0.31 -13.74
N LYS A 237 -5.86 1.57 -14.16
CA LYS A 237 -5.65 2.03 -15.52
C LYS A 237 -4.21 2.47 -15.74
N GLU A 238 -3.74 3.47 -14.97
CA GLU A 238 -2.49 4.18 -15.21
C GLU A 238 -1.30 3.63 -14.39
N GLY A 239 -1.55 2.85 -13.34
CA GLY A 239 -0.51 2.25 -12.51
C GLY A 239 0.36 1.26 -13.27
N LYS A 240 1.57 1.02 -12.77
CA LYS A 240 2.52 0.04 -13.34
C LYS A 240 1.91 -1.37 -13.30
N GLY A 241 1.81 -2.02 -14.45
CA GLY A 241 1.10 -3.29 -14.60
C GLY A 241 -0.42 -3.15 -14.79
N GLY A 242 -0.94 -1.94 -14.99
CA GLY A 242 -2.35 -1.67 -15.26
C GLY A 242 -2.73 -1.75 -16.74
N LEU A 243 -3.99 -1.43 -17.03
CA LEU A 243 -4.57 -1.50 -18.40
C LEU A 243 -3.80 -0.66 -19.42
N ARG A 244 -3.24 0.49 -19.01
CA ARG A 244 -2.50 1.37 -19.92
C ARG A 244 -1.21 0.72 -20.44
N ASP A 245 -0.59 -0.17 -19.67
CA ASP A 245 0.59 -0.91 -20.12
C ASP A 245 0.20 -1.90 -21.23
N LEU A 246 -0.90 -2.63 -21.09
CA LEU A 246 -1.45 -3.49 -22.13
C LEU A 246 -1.84 -2.68 -23.39
N GLN A 247 -2.48 -1.53 -23.21
CA GLN A 247 -2.84 -0.63 -24.30
C GLN A 247 -1.60 -0.10 -25.03
N THR A 248 -0.54 0.23 -24.30
CA THR A 248 0.73 0.65 -24.90
C THR A 248 1.30 -0.44 -25.80
N LEU A 249 1.22 -1.72 -25.38
CA LEU A 249 1.63 -2.85 -26.24
C LEU A 249 0.77 -2.96 -27.51
N ILE A 250 -0.55 -2.83 -27.37
CA ILE A 250 -1.47 -2.84 -28.51
C ILE A 250 -1.13 -1.74 -29.50
N TRP A 251 -0.87 -0.52 -29.04
CA TRP A 251 -0.53 0.63 -29.89
C TRP A 251 0.77 0.41 -30.63
N ILE A 252 1.82 -0.03 -29.94
CA ILE A 252 3.11 -0.36 -30.53
C ILE A 252 2.95 -1.47 -31.58
N ALA A 253 2.20 -2.52 -31.24
CA ALA A 253 1.94 -3.64 -32.13
C ALA A 253 1.20 -3.20 -33.41
N LYS A 254 0.12 -2.44 -33.28
CA LYS A 254 -0.64 -1.90 -34.39
C LYS A 254 0.19 -0.98 -35.29
N TYR A 255 0.98 -0.10 -34.69
CA TYR A 255 1.76 0.87 -35.42
C TYR A 255 2.92 0.26 -36.21
N LEU A 256 3.64 -0.71 -35.62
CA LEU A 256 4.80 -1.34 -36.23
C LEU A 256 4.45 -2.44 -37.21
N TYR A 257 3.55 -3.38 -36.78
CA TYR A 257 3.25 -4.58 -37.53
C TYR A 257 1.97 -4.47 -38.34
N ARG A 258 1.27 -3.33 -38.28
CA ARG A 258 -0.02 -3.09 -38.97
C ARG A 258 -1.08 -4.15 -38.67
N VAL A 259 -0.98 -4.80 -37.50
CA VAL A 259 -1.89 -5.87 -37.07
C VAL A 259 -3.24 -5.31 -36.62
N ASN A 260 -4.31 -6.06 -36.85
CA ASN A 260 -5.66 -5.69 -36.42
C ASN A 260 -6.03 -6.29 -35.04
N ASN A 261 -5.37 -7.36 -34.66
CA ASN A 261 -5.62 -8.06 -33.39
C ASN A 261 -4.33 -8.68 -32.84
N MET A 262 -4.34 -9.05 -31.56
CA MET A 262 -3.15 -9.60 -30.88
C MET A 262 -2.78 -11.02 -31.33
N ASN A 263 -3.70 -11.78 -31.97
CA ASN A 263 -3.38 -13.08 -32.54
C ASN A 263 -2.38 -12.95 -33.70
N ASP A 264 -2.50 -11.90 -34.49
CA ASP A 264 -1.62 -11.64 -35.63
C ASP A 264 -0.13 -11.54 -35.18
N LEU A 265 0.13 -11.14 -33.92
CA LEU A 265 1.48 -11.10 -33.34
C LEU A 265 2.07 -12.50 -33.09
N VAL A 266 1.23 -13.53 -32.97
CA VAL A 266 1.70 -14.91 -32.88
C VAL A 266 2.16 -15.37 -34.25
N ASP A 267 1.45 -15.00 -35.30
CA ASP A 267 1.81 -15.34 -36.70
C ASP A 267 3.08 -14.60 -37.12
N GLU A 268 3.28 -13.36 -36.67
CA GLU A 268 4.51 -12.58 -36.85
C GLU A 268 5.69 -13.08 -35.96
N GLY A 269 5.48 -14.06 -35.07
CA GLY A 269 6.50 -14.61 -34.18
C GLY A 269 6.95 -13.65 -33.06
N VAL A 270 6.20 -12.59 -32.79
CA VAL A 270 6.44 -11.62 -31.71
C VAL A 270 5.99 -12.23 -30.37
N PHE A 271 4.82 -12.86 -30.35
CA PHE A 271 4.28 -13.56 -29.19
C PHE A 271 4.24 -15.08 -29.42
N THR A 272 4.33 -15.83 -28.33
CA THR A 272 3.91 -17.23 -28.30
C THR A 272 2.41 -17.33 -27.99
N LYS A 273 1.81 -18.50 -28.23
CA LYS A 273 0.43 -18.75 -27.82
C LYS A 273 0.20 -18.61 -26.30
N ASP A 274 1.22 -18.89 -25.50
CA ASP A 274 1.14 -18.74 -24.04
C ASP A 274 1.23 -17.28 -23.61
N ASP A 275 2.05 -16.47 -24.30
CA ASP A 275 2.10 -15.02 -24.09
C ASP A 275 0.73 -14.37 -24.41
N LEU A 276 0.09 -14.81 -25.49
CA LEU A 276 -1.24 -14.34 -25.86
C LEU A 276 -2.30 -14.70 -24.81
N LYS A 277 -2.31 -15.94 -24.31
CA LYS A 277 -3.23 -16.36 -23.23
C LYS A 277 -3.02 -15.54 -21.96
N LEU A 278 -1.75 -15.24 -21.63
CA LEU A 278 -1.41 -14.42 -20.48
C LEU A 278 -1.92 -12.98 -20.64
N PHE A 279 -1.79 -12.44 -21.86
CA PHE A 279 -2.33 -11.12 -22.22
C PHE A 279 -3.86 -11.09 -22.05
N GLU A 280 -4.58 -12.04 -22.67
CA GLU A 280 -6.04 -12.13 -22.61
C GLU A 280 -6.56 -12.28 -21.18
N LYS A 281 -5.90 -13.14 -20.38
CA LYS A 281 -6.24 -13.33 -18.96
C LYS A 281 -6.06 -12.03 -18.16
N SER A 282 -4.96 -11.31 -18.40
CA SER A 282 -4.67 -10.06 -17.68
C SER A 282 -5.63 -8.95 -18.07
N GLU A 283 -5.92 -8.83 -19.36
CA GLU A 283 -6.91 -7.88 -19.89
C GLU A 283 -8.30 -8.13 -19.31
N ASP A 284 -8.76 -9.38 -19.34
CA ASP A 284 -10.08 -9.77 -18.81
C ASP A 284 -10.21 -9.44 -17.32
N PHE A 285 -9.21 -9.80 -16.53
CA PHE A 285 -9.22 -9.52 -15.10
C PHE A 285 -9.25 -8.02 -14.79
N LEU A 286 -8.35 -7.23 -15.40
CA LEU A 286 -8.26 -5.80 -15.14
C LEU A 286 -9.52 -5.04 -15.58
N TRP A 287 -10.09 -5.39 -16.76
CA TRP A 287 -11.35 -4.82 -17.19
C TRP A 287 -12.51 -5.20 -16.27
N THR A 288 -12.56 -6.45 -15.81
CA THR A 288 -13.60 -6.91 -14.89
C THR A 288 -13.54 -6.15 -13.58
N VAL A 289 -12.35 -5.97 -12.98
CA VAL A 289 -12.16 -5.20 -11.76
C VAL A 289 -12.57 -3.74 -11.99
N ARG A 290 -12.15 -3.12 -13.10
CA ARG A 290 -12.47 -1.73 -13.44
C ARG A 290 -13.97 -1.49 -13.61
N CYS A 291 -14.67 -2.38 -14.32
CA CYS A 291 -16.12 -2.29 -14.47
C CYS A 291 -16.85 -2.40 -13.13
N HIS A 292 -16.45 -3.34 -12.26
CA HIS A 292 -17.01 -3.45 -10.92
C HIS A 292 -16.76 -2.19 -10.08
N LEU A 293 -15.57 -1.60 -10.18
CA LEU A 293 -15.21 -0.38 -9.48
C LEU A 293 -16.09 0.79 -9.92
N HIS A 294 -16.25 1.00 -11.22
CA HIS A 294 -17.10 2.04 -11.77
C HIS A 294 -18.58 1.88 -11.37
N TYR A 295 -19.12 0.66 -11.46
CA TYR A 295 -20.51 0.40 -11.05
C TYR A 295 -20.72 0.53 -9.54
N LEU A 296 -19.71 0.24 -8.73
CA LEU A 296 -19.81 0.35 -7.28
C LEU A 296 -19.82 1.81 -6.82
N ILE A 297 -18.96 2.64 -7.43
CA ILE A 297 -18.80 4.05 -7.05
C ILE A 297 -19.79 4.97 -7.78
N GLY A 298 -20.31 4.55 -8.94
CA GLY A 298 -21.25 5.35 -9.75
C GLY A 298 -20.57 6.49 -10.53
N ARG A 299 -19.24 6.43 -10.70
CA ARG A 299 -18.44 7.40 -11.47
C ARG A 299 -17.15 6.74 -12.01
N PRO A 300 -16.41 7.40 -12.94
CA PRO A 300 -15.14 6.89 -13.40
C PRO A 300 -14.09 7.03 -12.27
N GLU A 301 -13.83 5.93 -11.57
CA GLU A 301 -12.82 5.83 -10.53
C GLU A 301 -11.78 4.79 -10.95
N GLU A 302 -10.51 5.17 -10.86
CA GLU A 302 -9.42 4.30 -11.30
C GLU A 302 -8.57 3.77 -10.14
N ARG A 303 -8.72 4.36 -8.94
CA ARG A 303 -7.99 3.95 -7.75
C ARG A 303 -8.75 2.87 -6.99
N LEU A 304 -8.13 1.71 -6.85
CA LEU A 304 -8.64 0.60 -6.05
C LEU A 304 -8.31 0.83 -4.57
N GLY A 305 -9.04 1.79 -3.96
CA GLY A 305 -8.85 2.17 -2.57
C GLY A 305 -9.34 1.12 -1.57
N PHE A 306 -8.84 1.16 -0.33
CA PHE A 306 -9.23 0.23 0.74
C PHE A 306 -10.74 0.18 0.97
N SER A 307 -11.44 1.30 0.85
CA SER A 307 -12.90 1.39 1.05
C SER A 307 -13.71 0.50 0.12
N VAL A 308 -13.20 0.20 -1.07
CA VAL A 308 -13.90 -0.58 -2.10
C VAL A 308 -13.34 -1.99 -2.33
N GLN A 309 -12.10 -2.25 -1.89
CA GLN A 309 -11.42 -3.54 -2.13
C GLN A 309 -12.23 -4.72 -1.59
N LYS A 310 -12.82 -4.58 -0.40
CA LYS A 310 -13.61 -5.64 0.23
C LYS A 310 -14.87 -5.98 -0.58
N ASP A 311 -15.59 -4.96 -1.03
CA ASP A 311 -16.82 -5.15 -1.81
C ASP A 311 -16.54 -5.75 -3.19
N ILE A 312 -15.45 -5.30 -3.83
CA ILE A 312 -15.00 -5.87 -5.12
C ILE A 312 -14.56 -7.32 -4.94
N ALA A 313 -13.79 -7.63 -3.88
CA ALA A 313 -13.39 -9.00 -3.58
C ALA A 313 -14.61 -9.92 -3.41
N GLN A 314 -15.66 -9.47 -2.71
CA GLN A 314 -16.90 -10.22 -2.53
C GLN A 314 -17.66 -10.43 -3.85
N ARG A 315 -17.78 -9.38 -4.69
CA ARG A 315 -18.41 -9.45 -6.02
C ARG A 315 -17.70 -10.43 -6.95
N LEU A 316 -16.37 -10.53 -6.82
CA LEU A 316 -15.54 -11.47 -7.57
C LEU A 316 -15.46 -12.86 -6.92
N GLY A 317 -16.18 -13.12 -5.82
CA GLY A 317 -16.29 -14.42 -5.18
C GLY A 317 -15.10 -14.84 -4.31
N TYR A 318 -14.21 -13.92 -3.93
CA TYR A 318 -13.14 -14.20 -2.99
C TYR A 318 -13.68 -14.34 -1.56
N ARG A 319 -13.31 -15.43 -0.89
CA ARG A 319 -13.76 -15.77 0.46
C ARG A 319 -12.59 -15.87 1.41
N ASP A 320 -12.87 -15.67 2.70
CA ASP A 320 -11.88 -15.87 3.76
C ASP A 320 -11.48 -17.34 3.87
N HIS A 321 -10.20 -17.57 4.14
CA HIS A 321 -9.63 -18.86 4.47
C HIS A 321 -8.83 -18.75 5.77
N ALA A 322 -8.49 -19.88 6.39
CA ALA A 322 -7.64 -19.88 7.57
C ALA A 322 -6.32 -19.14 7.30
N GLY A 323 -6.10 -18.04 8.02
CA GLY A 323 -4.87 -17.22 7.93
C GLY A 323 -4.85 -16.15 6.83
N THR A 324 -5.90 -16.02 5.97
CA THR A 324 -5.93 -15.00 4.91
C THR A 324 -7.37 -14.54 4.63
N ASN A 325 -7.59 -13.24 4.58
CA ASN A 325 -8.88 -12.65 4.24
C ASN A 325 -9.15 -12.73 2.72
N GLY A 326 -10.43 -12.73 2.34
CA GLY A 326 -10.84 -12.71 0.93
C GLY A 326 -10.26 -11.51 0.17
N VAL A 327 -10.18 -10.35 0.81
CA VAL A 327 -9.60 -9.14 0.22
C VAL A 327 -8.09 -9.28 -0.03
N GLU A 328 -7.35 -9.88 0.88
CA GLU A 328 -5.91 -10.14 0.69
C GLU A 328 -5.66 -11.13 -0.45
N ARG A 329 -6.52 -12.14 -0.59
CA ARG A 329 -6.46 -13.11 -1.71
C ARG A 329 -6.78 -12.46 -3.05
N PHE A 330 -7.77 -11.55 -3.07
CA PHE A 330 -8.10 -10.76 -4.26
C PHE A 330 -6.92 -9.87 -4.66
N MET A 331 -6.37 -9.10 -3.73
CA MET A 331 -5.26 -8.20 -4.01
C MET A 331 -3.99 -8.97 -4.39
N LYS A 332 -3.72 -10.12 -3.77
CA LYS A 332 -2.62 -10.99 -4.22
C LYS A 332 -2.79 -11.41 -5.68
N HIS A 333 -4.01 -11.77 -6.09
CA HIS A 333 -4.27 -12.09 -7.51
C HIS A 333 -4.08 -10.86 -8.39
N TYR A 334 -4.55 -9.68 -7.96
CA TYR A 334 -4.32 -8.41 -8.67
C TYR A 334 -2.82 -8.14 -8.90
N PHE A 335 -1.99 -8.26 -7.87
CA PHE A 335 -0.56 -8.02 -7.98
C PHE A 335 0.15 -9.05 -8.89
N LEU A 336 -0.29 -10.30 -8.87
CA LEU A 336 0.22 -11.32 -9.79
C LEU A 336 -0.17 -10.99 -11.24
N ILE A 337 -1.37 -10.51 -11.50
CA ILE A 337 -1.77 -10.02 -12.83
C ILE A 337 -0.93 -8.81 -13.24
N ALA A 338 -0.71 -7.84 -12.35
CA ALA A 338 0.13 -6.68 -12.65
C ALA A 338 1.59 -7.10 -12.98
N LYS A 339 2.09 -8.17 -12.32
CA LYS A 339 3.36 -8.79 -12.67
C LYS A 339 3.32 -9.43 -14.06
N ASP A 340 2.28 -10.21 -14.37
CA ASP A 340 2.08 -10.84 -15.66
C ASP A 340 2.08 -9.81 -16.81
N VAL A 341 1.42 -8.66 -16.62
CA VAL A 341 1.44 -7.53 -17.56
C VAL A 341 2.87 -6.99 -17.77
N GLY A 342 3.63 -6.85 -16.68
CA GLY A 342 5.04 -6.46 -16.76
C GLY A 342 5.90 -7.44 -17.53
N ASP A 343 5.67 -8.74 -17.40
CA ASP A 343 6.39 -9.79 -18.11
C ASP A 343 6.10 -9.73 -19.62
N ILE A 344 4.83 -9.57 -20.01
CA ILE A 344 4.42 -9.39 -21.42
C ILE A 344 5.04 -8.14 -22.02
N THR A 345 5.04 -7.02 -21.30
CA THR A 345 5.66 -5.76 -21.75
C THR A 345 7.14 -5.96 -22.05
N ARG A 346 7.85 -6.65 -21.18
CA ARG A 346 9.27 -6.93 -21.30
C ARG A 346 9.59 -7.81 -22.54
N ILE A 347 8.71 -8.79 -22.83
CA ILE A 347 8.84 -9.66 -24.03
C ILE A 347 8.78 -8.82 -25.30
N LEU A 348 7.79 -7.95 -25.44
CA LEU A 348 7.66 -7.09 -26.62
C LEU A 348 8.88 -6.14 -26.78
N CYS A 349 9.31 -5.48 -25.69
CA CYS A 349 10.50 -4.63 -25.72
C CYS A 349 11.74 -5.39 -26.20
N ALA A 350 11.91 -6.67 -25.76
CA ALA A 350 13.01 -7.53 -26.20
C ALA A 350 12.99 -7.79 -27.71
N VAL A 351 11.82 -8.11 -28.26
CA VAL A 351 11.68 -8.38 -29.70
C VAL A 351 11.99 -7.12 -30.51
N LEU A 352 11.50 -5.97 -30.06
CA LEU A 352 11.74 -4.69 -30.73
C LEU A 352 13.22 -4.32 -30.76
N GLU A 353 13.93 -4.46 -29.64
CA GLU A 353 15.37 -4.22 -29.59
C GLU A 353 16.18 -5.16 -30.49
N HIS A 354 15.78 -6.42 -30.55
CA HIS A 354 16.42 -7.39 -31.44
C HIS A 354 16.25 -7.03 -32.93
N GLN A 355 15.08 -6.53 -33.31
CA GLN A 355 14.80 -6.07 -34.66
C GLN A 355 15.61 -4.82 -35.03
N GLN A 356 15.74 -3.86 -34.09
CA GLN A 356 16.58 -2.67 -34.29
C GLN A 356 18.04 -3.02 -34.56
N LYS A 357 18.59 -3.95 -33.77
CA LYS A 357 20.00 -4.39 -33.96
C LYS A 357 20.24 -5.03 -35.31
N LYS A 358 19.26 -5.71 -35.90
CA LYS A 358 19.36 -6.27 -37.24
C LYS A 358 19.40 -5.16 -38.31
N ALA A 359 18.65 -4.07 -38.12
CA ALA A 359 18.59 -2.95 -39.04
C ALA A 359 19.88 -2.09 -39.01
N THR A 360 20.45 -1.85 -37.82
CA THR A 360 21.65 -1.03 -37.62
C THR A 360 22.95 -1.74 -37.93
N LYS A 361 23.00 -3.05 -38.04
CA LYS A 361 24.21 -3.79 -38.45
C LYS A 361 24.66 -3.49 -39.89
N ARG A 362 23.82 -2.82 -40.71
CA ARG A 362 24.18 -2.40 -42.07
C ARG A 362 25.06 -1.13 -42.18
N PHE A 363 25.26 -0.37 -41.07
CA PHE A 363 26.02 0.87 -41.05
C PHE A 363 26.90 1.04 -39.81
N ARG A 364 27.79 0.09 -39.51
CA ARG A 364 28.85 0.31 -38.53
C ARG A 364 30.18 0.57 -39.23
N LEU A 365 30.70 1.80 -39.11
CA LEU A 365 32.07 2.11 -39.35
C LEU A 365 32.99 1.34 -38.39
N PRO A 366 34.17 0.82 -38.86
CA PRO A 366 35.01 -0.13 -38.09
C PRO A 366 35.81 0.50 -36.95
N PHE A 367 35.58 1.73 -36.53
CA PHE A 367 36.59 2.52 -35.80
C PHE A 367 36.30 2.79 -34.33
N PHE A 368 35.55 2.06 -33.56
CA PHE A 368 35.62 2.04 -32.08
C PHE A 368 34.98 0.75 -31.57
N ARG A 369 35.75 -0.32 -31.45
CA ARG A 369 35.39 -1.45 -30.58
C ARG A 369 35.78 -1.08 -29.15
N PHE A 370 34.86 -0.58 -28.34
CA PHE A 370 34.94 -0.82 -26.91
C PHE A 370 34.84 -2.34 -26.73
N SER A 371 35.89 -2.97 -26.17
CA SER A 371 35.82 -4.39 -25.84
C SER A 371 34.71 -4.60 -24.83
N GLU A 372 33.71 -5.39 -25.22
CA GLU A 372 32.69 -5.80 -24.28
C GLU A 372 33.38 -6.55 -23.12
N PRO A 373 32.98 -6.31 -21.85
CA PRO A 373 33.58 -6.99 -20.72
C PRO A 373 33.39 -8.50 -20.84
N ASP A 374 34.45 -9.26 -20.62
CA ASP A 374 34.39 -10.71 -20.55
C ASP A 374 33.78 -11.15 -19.22
N VAL A 375 32.63 -11.81 -19.27
CA VAL A 375 31.90 -12.29 -18.11
C VAL A 375 31.88 -13.81 -18.16
N PRO A 376 32.63 -14.52 -17.28
CA PRO A 376 32.74 -15.96 -17.35
C PRO A 376 31.38 -16.68 -17.32
N GLY A 377 31.16 -17.50 -18.35
CA GLY A 377 29.94 -18.33 -18.49
C GLY A 377 28.72 -17.62 -19.06
N PHE A 378 28.85 -16.35 -19.44
CA PHE A 378 27.81 -15.52 -20.04
C PHE A 378 28.35 -14.73 -21.22
N LYS A 379 27.45 -14.26 -22.08
CA LYS A 379 27.77 -13.40 -23.20
C LYS A 379 27.27 -11.98 -22.93
N VAL A 380 28.00 -10.98 -23.32
CA VAL A 380 27.51 -9.59 -23.39
C VAL A 380 27.05 -9.29 -24.81
N ASP A 381 25.83 -8.79 -24.98
CA ASP A 381 25.28 -8.37 -26.27
C ASP A 381 24.70 -6.98 -26.15
N GLY A 382 25.37 -6.02 -26.77
CA GLY A 382 24.95 -4.61 -26.75
C GLY A 382 24.92 -4.02 -25.33
N GLY A 383 25.93 -4.32 -24.51
CA GLY A 383 26.04 -3.84 -23.14
C GLY A 383 25.11 -4.54 -22.15
N ARG A 384 24.46 -5.64 -22.53
CA ARG A 384 23.57 -6.42 -21.66
C ARG A 384 24.02 -7.87 -21.57
N LEU A 385 23.86 -8.44 -20.37
CA LEU A 385 24.24 -9.81 -20.06
C LEU A 385 23.20 -10.79 -20.62
N THR A 386 23.66 -11.82 -21.35
CA THR A 386 22.84 -12.89 -21.92
C THR A 386 23.55 -14.24 -21.83
N VAL A 387 22.88 -15.31 -22.24
CA VAL A 387 23.45 -16.65 -22.30
C VAL A 387 23.91 -16.96 -23.73
N GLU A 388 24.92 -17.80 -23.85
CA GLU A 388 25.47 -18.20 -25.15
C GLU A 388 24.50 -19.03 -25.98
N THR A 389 23.77 -19.92 -25.33
CA THR A 389 22.84 -20.84 -25.98
C THR A 389 21.50 -20.88 -25.25
N LYS A 390 20.43 -21.24 -25.97
CA LYS A 390 19.08 -21.42 -25.37
C LYS A 390 19.02 -22.55 -24.35
N LYS A 391 20.01 -23.48 -24.35
CA LYS A 391 20.10 -24.61 -23.44
C LYS A 391 20.96 -24.34 -22.21
N ALA A 392 21.62 -23.18 -22.12
CA ALA A 392 22.56 -22.85 -21.06
C ALA A 392 22.08 -23.12 -19.64
N PHE A 393 20.79 -22.85 -19.36
CA PHE A 393 20.18 -23.12 -18.04
C PHE A 393 19.83 -24.60 -17.83
N ALA A 394 19.54 -25.34 -18.89
CA ALA A 394 19.28 -26.77 -18.82
C ALA A 394 20.58 -27.55 -18.61
N ASP A 395 21.67 -27.11 -19.24
CA ASP A 395 22.99 -27.69 -19.13
C ASP A 395 23.63 -27.40 -17.75
N ASP A 396 23.43 -26.18 -17.24
CA ASP A 396 23.90 -25.75 -15.92
C ASP A 396 22.83 -24.90 -15.20
N PRO A 397 21.99 -25.49 -14.36
CA PRO A 397 20.96 -24.77 -13.59
C PRO A 397 21.51 -23.69 -12.63
N VAL A 398 22.79 -23.76 -12.20
CA VAL A 398 23.40 -22.75 -11.33
C VAL A 398 23.42 -21.38 -12.03
N LYS A 399 23.50 -21.34 -13.34
CA LYS A 399 23.42 -20.14 -14.15
C LYS A 399 22.11 -19.35 -13.98
N LEU A 400 21.01 -19.98 -13.50
CA LEU A 400 19.77 -19.30 -13.16
C LEU A 400 19.97 -18.28 -12.01
N ILE A 401 20.90 -18.56 -11.09
CA ILE A 401 21.28 -17.64 -10.01
C ILE A 401 22.45 -16.77 -10.49
N GLY A 402 23.44 -17.41 -11.17
CA GLY A 402 24.65 -16.78 -11.65
C GLY A 402 24.41 -15.61 -12.59
N LEU A 403 23.33 -15.63 -13.39
CA LEU A 403 22.97 -14.52 -14.30
C LEU A 403 22.72 -13.21 -13.53
N PHE A 404 21.96 -13.26 -12.44
CA PHE A 404 21.66 -12.09 -11.62
C PHE A 404 22.87 -11.64 -10.81
N HIS A 405 23.64 -12.59 -10.28
CA HIS A 405 24.88 -12.31 -9.56
C HIS A 405 25.91 -11.63 -10.48
N ALA A 406 26.12 -12.17 -11.68
CA ALA A 406 27.05 -11.60 -12.65
C ALA A 406 26.58 -10.21 -13.12
N ALA A 407 25.27 -10.04 -13.34
CA ALA A 407 24.69 -8.74 -13.71
C ALA A 407 24.95 -7.66 -12.65
N GLN A 408 24.80 -8.00 -11.35
CA GLN A 408 25.13 -7.10 -10.24
C GLN A 408 26.64 -6.81 -10.17
N LYS A 409 27.46 -7.85 -10.20
CA LYS A 409 28.91 -7.75 -10.02
C LYS A 409 29.58 -6.91 -11.11
N HIS A 410 29.06 -6.98 -12.34
CA HIS A 410 29.61 -6.26 -13.50
C HIS A 410 28.81 -5.02 -13.87
N GLU A 411 27.80 -4.64 -13.04
CA GLU A 411 26.90 -3.48 -13.26
C GLU A 411 26.21 -3.50 -14.64
N LEU A 412 25.88 -4.69 -15.14
CA LEU A 412 25.26 -4.91 -16.42
C LEU A 412 23.75 -5.12 -16.29
N ASP A 413 23.00 -4.61 -17.26
CA ASP A 413 21.61 -5.00 -17.40
C ASP A 413 21.48 -6.40 -18.00
N ILE A 414 20.41 -7.12 -17.65
CA ILE A 414 20.14 -8.43 -18.21
C ILE A 414 19.36 -8.29 -19.50
N HIS A 415 19.79 -8.99 -20.55
CA HIS A 415 19.09 -9.00 -21.83
C HIS A 415 17.70 -9.64 -21.67
N PRO A 416 16.63 -9.03 -22.23
CA PRO A 416 15.28 -9.53 -22.06
C PRO A 416 15.05 -10.98 -22.52
N GLU A 417 15.74 -11.43 -23.57
CA GLU A 417 15.69 -12.83 -24.01
C GLU A 417 16.27 -13.78 -22.94
N ALA A 418 17.32 -13.37 -22.23
CA ALA A 418 17.84 -14.16 -21.13
C ALA A 418 16.82 -14.27 -19.99
N LEU A 419 16.11 -13.18 -19.63
CA LEU A 419 15.03 -13.21 -18.66
C LEU A 419 13.88 -14.10 -19.10
N ARG A 420 13.52 -14.10 -20.38
CA ARG A 420 12.53 -15.01 -20.95
C ARG A 420 12.95 -16.47 -20.80
N LEU A 421 14.19 -16.78 -21.12
CA LEU A 421 14.75 -18.13 -20.95
C LEU A 421 14.76 -18.54 -19.47
N VAL A 422 15.08 -17.62 -18.54
CA VAL A 422 14.96 -17.87 -17.10
C VAL A 422 13.54 -18.28 -16.74
N THR A 423 12.53 -17.50 -17.15
CA THR A 423 11.11 -17.79 -16.87
C THR A 423 10.68 -19.16 -17.42
N GLN A 424 11.12 -19.53 -18.63
CA GLN A 424 10.83 -20.85 -19.22
C GLN A 424 11.50 -22.02 -18.48
N ASN A 425 12.61 -21.74 -17.76
CA ASN A 425 13.41 -22.76 -17.08
C ASN A 425 13.22 -22.75 -15.54
N LEU A 426 12.25 -22.05 -15.00
CA LEU A 426 11.98 -21.95 -13.55
C LEU A 426 11.79 -23.32 -12.87
N LYS A 427 11.34 -24.35 -13.60
CA LYS A 427 11.23 -25.71 -13.07
C LYS A 427 12.57 -26.34 -12.65
N LEU A 428 13.69 -25.83 -13.16
CA LEU A 428 15.05 -26.25 -12.79
C LEU A 428 15.50 -25.71 -11.44
N VAL A 429 14.77 -24.74 -10.86
CA VAL A 429 15.00 -24.27 -9.48
C VAL A 429 14.39 -25.27 -8.51
N ASP A 430 14.92 -26.46 -8.49
CA ASP A 430 14.51 -27.60 -7.71
C ASP A 430 15.24 -27.74 -6.37
N ALA A 431 15.03 -28.84 -5.65
CA ALA A 431 15.70 -29.11 -4.37
C ALA A 431 17.21 -29.27 -4.51
N LYS A 432 17.72 -29.75 -5.67
CA LYS A 432 19.16 -29.91 -5.92
C LYS A 432 19.83 -28.54 -6.06
N LEU A 433 19.25 -27.64 -6.87
CA LEU A 433 19.78 -26.29 -7.03
C LEU A 433 19.71 -25.51 -5.72
N ARG A 434 18.61 -25.63 -4.96
CA ARG A 434 18.50 -24.95 -3.64
C ARG A 434 19.56 -25.37 -2.65
N ARG A 435 20.08 -26.61 -2.70
CA ARG A 435 21.16 -27.13 -1.84
C ARG A 435 22.54 -26.87 -2.42
N ASN A 436 22.66 -26.37 -3.63
CA ASN A 436 23.95 -26.12 -4.25
C ASN A 436 24.69 -24.99 -3.50
N LYS A 437 25.89 -25.28 -2.98
CA LYS A 437 26.69 -24.34 -2.20
C LYS A 437 27.04 -23.07 -2.98
N GLN A 438 27.41 -23.22 -4.25
CA GLN A 438 27.77 -22.08 -5.10
C GLN A 438 26.56 -21.16 -5.34
N ALA A 439 25.39 -21.74 -5.62
CA ALA A 439 24.17 -20.97 -5.81
C ALA A 439 23.77 -20.19 -4.54
N ASN A 440 23.90 -20.81 -3.36
CA ASN A 440 23.63 -20.15 -2.08
C ASN A 440 24.64 -19.03 -1.78
N ARG A 441 25.93 -19.26 -2.03
CA ARG A 441 26.95 -18.23 -1.89
C ARG A 441 26.68 -17.02 -2.80
N MET A 442 26.40 -17.25 -4.09
CA MET A 442 26.03 -16.19 -5.03
C MET A 442 24.79 -15.42 -4.56
N PHE A 443 23.81 -16.10 -3.97
CA PHE A 443 22.63 -15.44 -3.42
C PHE A 443 22.99 -14.51 -2.24
N VAL A 444 23.84 -14.96 -1.30
CA VAL A 444 24.30 -14.11 -0.18
C VAL A 444 25.12 -12.93 -0.71
N GLU A 445 25.99 -13.15 -1.69
CA GLU A 445 26.76 -12.09 -2.34
C GLU A 445 25.84 -11.07 -3.04
N MET A 446 24.73 -11.51 -3.66
CA MET A 446 23.71 -10.58 -4.20
C MET A 446 22.97 -9.80 -3.12
N LEU A 447 22.65 -10.46 -2.02
CA LEU A 447 21.94 -9.86 -0.89
C LEU A 447 22.75 -8.74 -0.23
N THR A 448 24.06 -8.94 -0.12
CA THR A 448 25.01 -8.03 0.55
C THR A 448 25.83 -7.18 -0.44
N GLY A 449 25.56 -7.28 -1.75
CA GLY A 449 26.33 -6.60 -2.80
C GLY A 449 25.98 -5.12 -2.98
N ALA A 450 26.59 -4.50 -3.98
CA ALA A 450 26.23 -3.15 -4.38
C ALA A 450 24.82 -3.16 -5.04
N ASP A 451 24.00 -2.15 -4.74
CA ASP A 451 22.63 -2.01 -5.23
C ASP A 451 21.80 -3.32 -5.16
N PRO A 452 21.58 -3.88 -3.95
CA PRO A 452 20.86 -5.14 -3.81
C PRO A 452 19.39 -5.01 -4.26
N VAL A 453 18.79 -3.82 -4.20
CA VAL A 453 17.37 -3.59 -4.56
C VAL A 453 17.14 -3.95 -6.03
N LYS A 454 17.92 -3.37 -6.94
CA LYS A 454 17.78 -3.61 -8.38
C LYS A 454 17.89 -5.10 -8.73
N THR A 455 18.85 -5.77 -8.09
CA THR A 455 19.09 -7.21 -8.32
C THR A 455 17.98 -8.08 -7.77
N LEU A 456 17.58 -7.86 -6.50
CA LEU A 456 16.55 -8.66 -5.82
C LEU A 456 15.16 -8.43 -6.43
N MET A 457 14.83 -7.20 -6.86
CA MET A 457 13.61 -6.91 -7.61
C MET A 457 13.54 -7.70 -8.91
N ARG A 458 14.61 -7.69 -9.71
CA ARG A 458 14.67 -8.47 -10.95
C ARG A 458 14.61 -9.97 -10.70
N PHE A 459 15.26 -10.44 -9.64
CA PHE A 459 15.24 -11.82 -9.21
C PHE A 459 13.85 -12.29 -8.78
N ASN A 460 13.10 -11.41 -8.08
CA ASN A 460 11.71 -11.61 -7.69
C ASN A 460 10.77 -11.57 -8.89
N GLU A 461 10.91 -10.56 -9.74
CA GLU A 461 10.10 -10.42 -10.96
C GLU A 461 10.28 -11.60 -11.92
N ALA A 462 11.50 -12.11 -12.08
CA ALA A 462 11.77 -13.30 -12.87
C ALA A 462 11.21 -14.60 -12.26
N GLY A 463 10.67 -14.57 -11.04
CA GLY A 463 10.09 -15.70 -10.34
C GLY A 463 11.10 -16.71 -9.78
N VAL A 464 12.39 -16.38 -9.83
CA VAL A 464 13.48 -17.22 -9.30
C VAL A 464 13.52 -17.15 -7.78
N PHE A 465 13.36 -15.97 -7.20
CA PHE A 465 13.50 -15.75 -5.76
C PHE A 465 12.58 -16.65 -4.95
N GLY A 466 11.28 -16.59 -5.20
CA GLY A 466 10.30 -17.41 -4.49
C GLY A 466 10.41 -18.92 -4.74
N ARG A 467 11.07 -19.36 -5.83
CA ARG A 467 11.40 -20.77 -6.05
C ARG A 467 12.69 -21.18 -5.37
N PHE A 468 13.68 -20.30 -5.31
CA PHE A 468 14.95 -20.55 -4.63
C PHE A 468 14.77 -20.54 -3.11
N ILE A 469 13.98 -19.59 -2.58
CA ILE A 469 13.54 -19.55 -1.18
C ILE A 469 12.00 -19.72 -1.14
N PRO A 470 11.49 -20.96 -1.00
CA PRO A 470 10.06 -21.24 -1.06
C PRO A 470 9.25 -20.50 0.01
N ASP A 471 9.86 -20.23 1.16
CA ASP A 471 9.21 -19.47 2.24
C ASP A 471 9.00 -18.01 1.83
N PHE A 472 9.96 -17.40 1.14
CA PHE A 472 9.80 -16.08 0.53
C PHE A 472 8.73 -16.08 -0.58
N GLY A 473 8.65 -17.15 -1.36
CA GLY A 473 7.63 -17.31 -2.40
C GLY A 473 6.19 -17.26 -1.88
N ARG A 474 5.97 -17.53 -0.59
CA ARG A 474 4.63 -17.42 0.03
C ARG A 474 4.23 -15.98 0.30
N VAL A 475 5.20 -15.13 0.62
CA VAL A 475 4.96 -13.70 0.92
C VAL A 475 5.03 -12.81 -0.32
N VAL A 476 5.43 -13.36 -1.49
CA VAL A 476 5.38 -12.63 -2.76
C VAL A 476 3.97 -12.15 -3.07
N ALA A 477 3.85 -10.87 -3.40
CA ALA A 477 2.60 -10.19 -3.71
C ALA A 477 1.57 -10.26 -2.56
N GLN A 478 1.99 -10.54 -1.33
CA GLN A 478 1.10 -10.58 -0.18
C GLN A 478 0.98 -9.20 0.45
N MET A 479 -0.25 -8.71 0.57
CA MET A 479 -0.53 -7.50 1.32
C MET A 479 -0.97 -7.81 2.75
N GLN A 480 -0.80 -6.85 3.63
CA GLN A 480 -1.52 -6.73 4.89
C GLN A 480 -2.68 -5.75 4.69
N TYR A 481 -3.88 -6.17 5.07
CA TYR A 481 -5.06 -5.31 4.92
C TYR A 481 -5.20 -4.40 6.14
N ASP A 482 -4.40 -3.34 6.16
CA ASP A 482 -4.40 -2.24 7.13
C ASP A 482 -3.97 -0.93 6.46
N MET A 483 -4.14 0.21 7.15
CA MET A 483 -3.74 1.52 6.64
C MET A 483 -2.27 1.88 6.92
N TYR A 484 -1.56 1.06 7.68
CA TYR A 484 -0.19 1.34 8.09
C TYR A 484 0.83 0.99 6.99
N HIS A 485 0.63 -0.17 6.32
CA HIS A 485 1.51 -0.63 5.26
C HIS A 485 1.12 -0.01 3.91
N VAL A 486 2.13 0.35 3.12
CA VAL A 486 1.97 0.92 1.78
C VAL A 486 2.31 -0.12 0.70
N TYR A 487 3.14 -1.10 1.02
CA TYR A 487 3.70 -2.08 0.10
C TYR A 487 3.33 -3.52 0.49
N THR A 488 3.47 -4.44 -0.48
CA THR A 488 3.41 -5.89 -0.20
C THR A 488 4.62 -6.33 0.61
N VAL A 489 4.52 -7.48 1.30
CA VAL A 489 5.56 -7.98 2.21
C VAL A 489 6.90 -8.19 1.50
N ASP A 490 6.91 -8.72 0.28
CA ASP A 490 8.11 -8.90 -0.52
C ASP A 490 8.75 -7.58 -0.96
N GLU A 491 7.94 -6.61 -1.36
CA GLU A 491 8.41 -5.26 -1.71
C GLU A 491 8.98 -4.54 -0.49
N HIS A 492 8.27 -4.57 0.64
CA HIS A 492 8.73 -4.05 1.92
C HIS A 492 10.09 -4.62 2.31
N THR A 493 10.24 -5.95 2.26
CA THR A 493 11.50 -6.63 2.61
C THR A 493 12.65 -6.19 1.70
N ILE A 494 12.44 -6.12 0.38
CA ILE A 494 13.49 -5.69 -0.56
C ILE A 494 13.86 -4.21 -0.34
N ARG A 495 12.89 -3.35 -0.03
CA ARG A 495 13.13 -1.93 0.32
C ARG A 495 13.91 -1.81 1.62
N ALA A 496 13.58 -2.59 2.65
CA ALA A 496 14.32 -2.63 3.90
C ALA A 496 15.80 -3.01 3.69
N ILE A 497 16.09 -4.00 2.82
CA ILE A 497 17.46 -4.36 2.42
C ILE A 497 18.17 -3.18 1.74
N GLY A 498 17.46 -2.43 0.89
CA GLY A 498 18.01 -1.23 0.23
C GLY A 498 18.34 -0.10 1.19
N LEU A 499 17.47 0.12 2.18
CA LEU A 499 17.70 1.08 3.26
C LEU A 499 18.91 0.68 4.11
N LEU A 500 19.02 -0.62 4.45
CA LEU A 500 20.20 -1.14 5.16
C LEU A 500 21.49 -0.87 4.37
N ASN A 501 21.48 -1.14 3.07
CA ASN A 501 22.62 -0.83 2.20
C ASN A 501 22.91 0.68 2.15
N GLY A 502 21.87 1.53 2.19
CA GLY A 502 22.01 2.99 2.28
C GLY A 502 22.65 3.45 3.59
N ILE A 503 22.32 2.80 4.71
CA ILE A 503 22.93 3.05 6.03
C ILE A 503 24.39 2.60 6.00
N GLU A 504 24.66 1.39 5.55
CA GLU A 504 26.01 0.80 5.49
C GLU A 504 26.97 1.62 4.61
N THR A 505 26.51 2.10 3.47
CA THR A 505 27.31 2.91 2.55
C THR A 505 27.39 4.39 2.95
N GLY A 506 26.74 4.79 4.03
CA GLY A 506 26.69 6.16 4.52
C GLY A 506 25.80 7.13 3.71
N ARG A 507 25.08 6.63 2.70
CA ARG A 507 24.14 7.47 1.89
C ARG A 507 23.00 8.05 2.71
N LEU A 508 22.68 7.42 3.85
CA LEU A 508 21.60 7.83 4.75
C LEU A 508 22.14 8.39 6.08
N LYS A 509 23.37 8.90 6.10
CA LYS A 509 24.02 9.37 7.34
C LYS A 509 23.31 10.56 7.98
N GLU A 510 22.76 11.47 7.18
CA GLU A 510 22.01 12.63 7.68
C GLU A 510 20.70 12.20 8.38
N ASP A 511 20.00 11.21 7.80
CA ASP A 511 18.75 10.70 8.35
C ASP A 511 18.94 9.73 9.53
N HIS A 512 20.03 8.94 9.51
CA HIS A 512 20.29 7.84 10.45
C HIS A 512 21.71 7.84 10.99
N PRO A 513 22.15 8.94 11.68
CA PRO A 513 23.56 9.06 12.10
C PRO A 513 24.01 7.92 13.02
N VAL A 514 23.20 7.55 14.04
CA VAL A 514 23.54 6.49 14.99
C VAL A 514 23.60 5.13 14.30
N SER A 515 22.65 4.81 13.43
CA SER A 515 22.66 3.52 12.69
C SER A 515 23.89 3.41 11.77
N CYS A 516 24.28 4.52 11.11
CA CYS A 516 25.49 4.56 10.28
C CYS A 516 26.79 4.44 11.09
N GLU A 517 26.78 4.89 12.34
CA GLU A 517 27.92 4.71 13.27
C GLU A 517 28.01 3.23 13.70
N VAL A 518 26.92 2.68 14.23
CA VAL A 518 26.95 1.36 14.85
C VAL A 518 27.08 0.22 13.85
N ILE A 519 26.67 0.39 12.59
CA ILE A 519 26.79 -0.66 11.57
C ILE A 519 28.25 -0.99 11.26
N GLY A 520 29.17 -0.05 11.46
CA GLY A 520 30.63 -0.27 11.34
C GLY A 520 31.23 -1.14 12.45
N GLU A 521 30.49 -1.33 13.56
CA GLU A 521 30.94 -2.10 14.74
C GLU A 521 30.33 -3.49 14.84
N ILE A 522 29.45 -3.91 13.91
CA ILE A 522 28.80 -5.23 13.95
C ILE A 522 29.78 -6.35 13.55
N GLN A 523 29.56 -7.53 14.12
CA GLN A 523 30.43 -8.69 13.90
C GLN A 523 30.15 -9.47 12.61
N SER A 524 28.85 -9.53 12.20
CA SER A 524 28.47 -10.21 10.97
C SER A 524 27.46 -9.39 10.17
N ARG A 525 27.93 -8.94 9.04
CA ARG A 525 27.17 -8.26 8.01
C ARG A 525 26.11 -9.17 7.40
N GLU A 526 26.51 -10.42 7.13
CA GLU A 526 25.63 -11.44 6.55
C GLU A 526 24.45 -11.76 7.47
N ALA A 527 24.69 -11.84 8.78
CA ALA A 527 23.62 -12.06 9.76
C ALA A 527 22.60 -10.93 9.77
N LEU A 528 23.04 -9.66 9.69
CA LEU A 528 22.13 -8.51 9.66
C LEU A 528 21.28 -8.51 8.39
N TYR A 529 21.87 -8.68 7.20
CA TYR A 529 21.14 -8.73 5.94
C TYR A 529 20.17 -9.92 5.87
N ALA A 530 20.58 -11.09 6.37
CA ALA A 530 19.73 -12.26 6.48
C ALA A 530 18.53 -12.01 7.42
N SER A 531 18.77 -11.30 8.54
CA SER A 531 17.69 -10.93 9.47
C SER A 531 16.67 -10.00 8.82
N VAL A 532 17.12 -8.97 8.08
CA VAL A 532 16.23 -8.09 7.32
C VAL A 532 15.46 -8.87 6.25
N LEU A 533 16.09 -9.83 5.57
CA LEU A 533 15.38 -10.69 4.61
C LEU A 533 14.29 -11.54 5.26
N LEU A 534 14.50 -12.00 6.50
CA LEU A 534 13.69 -13.05 7.13
C LEU A 534 12.71 -12.53 8.18
N HIS A 535 12.79 -11.25 8.62
CA HIS A 535 11.97 -10.76 9.73
C HIS A 535 10.46 -11.01 9.53
N ASP A 536 9.97 -10.85 8.31
CA ASP A 536 8.57 -10.99 7.92
C ASP A 536 8.27 -12.25 7.10
N ILE A 537 9.18 -13.19 6.99
CA ILE A 537 9.11 -14.37 6.11
C ILE A 537 7.90 -15.29 6.39
N ALA A 538 7.35 -15.23 7.60
CA ALA A 538 6.24 -16.07 8.02
C ALA A 538 4.88 -15.34 8.07
N LYS A 539 4.79 -14.10 7.62
CA LYS A 539 3.50 -13.37 7.55
C LYS A 539 2.45 -14.12 6.73
N GLY A 540 1.19 -14.06 7.16
CA GLY A 540 0.07 -14.71 6.48
C GLY A 540 -0.05 -16.22 6.66
N ARG A 541 0.72 -16.84 7.59
CA ARG A 541 0.64 -18.29 7.87
C ARG A 541 -0.28 -18.68 9.02
N GLY A 542 -0.82 -17.67 9.75
CA GLY A 542 -1.51 -17.87 11.01
C GLY A 542 -0.52 -18.14 12.16
N GLY A 543 -0.86 -17.72 13.37
CA GLY A 543 0.06 -17.74 14.52
C GLY A 543 1.00 -16.53 14.54
N ASP A 544 1.98 -16.56 15.43
CA ASP A 544 2.98 -15.52 15.57
C ASP A 544 4.04 -15.65 14.46
N HIS A 545 4.12 -14.64 13.59
CA HIS A 545 5.05 -14.65 12.46
C HIS A 545 6.51 -14.53 12.90
N SER A 546 6.77 -13.90 14.05
CA SER A 546 8.12 -13.73 14.58
C SER A 546 8.67 -15.07 15.06
N GLU A 547 7.85 -15.86 15.78
CA GLU A 547 8.24 -17.21 16.21
C GLU A 547 8.42 -18.17 15.04
N LEU A 548 7.43 -18.20 14.12
CA LEU A 548 7.50 -19.04 12.93
C LEU A 548 8.67 -18.64 12.01
N GLY A 549 8.95 -17.33 11.91
CA GLY A 549 10.08 -16.80 11.15
C GLY A 549 11.42 -17.23 11.74
N ALA A 550 11.55 -17.18 13.06
CA ALA A 550 12.74 -17.65 13.76
C ALA A 550 13.02 -19.14 13.51
N GLU A 551 11.98 -19.98 13.51
CA GLU A 551 12.13 -21.41 13.16
C GLU A 551 12.55 -21.63 11.70
N ILE A 552 12.08 -20.78 10.78
CA ILE A 552 12.50 -20.83 9.38
C ILE A 552 13.98 -20.44 9.27
N ALA A 553 14.41 -19.40 9.99
CA ALA A 553 15.79 -18.94 10.01
C ALA A 553 16.75 -20.07 10.43
N LEU A 554 16.44 -20.82 11.49
CA LEU A 554 17.24 -21.98 11.95
C LEU A 554 17.44 -23.04 10.85
N LYS A 555 16.53 -23.18 9.91
CA LYS A 555 16.61 -24.16 8.80
C LYS A 555 17.25 -23.58 7.54
N LEU A 556 17.06 -22.29 7.31
CA LEU A 556 17.47 -21.64 6.07
C LEU A 556 18.91 -21.09 6.14
N CYS A 557 19.31 -20.49 7.25
CA CYS A 557 20.62 -19.84 7.38
C CYS A 557 21.81 -20.81 7.18
N PRO A 558 21.81 -22.04 7.75
CA PRO A 558 22.88 -23.02 7.46
C PRO A 558 22.94 -23.41 5.98
N ARG A 559 21.79 -23.47 5.29
CA ARG A 559 21.74 -23.73 3.84
C ARG A 559 22.42 -22.60 3.05
N LEU A 560 22.23 -21.35 3.49
CA LEU A 560 22.84 -20.16 2.88
C LEU A 560 24.32 -20.06 3.16
N GLY A 561 24.87 -20.85 4.11
CA GLY A 561 26.29 -20.89 4.47
C GLY A 561 26.63 -20.09 5.71
N LEU A 562 25.65 -19.60 6.47
CA LEU A 562 25.86 -18.92 7.75
C LEU A 562 26.33 -19.93 8.81
N SER A 563 27.23 -19.51 9.69
CA SER A 563 27.70 -20.27 10.85
C SER A 563 26.58 -20.53 11.87
N GLU A 564 26.85 -21.39 12.85
CA GLU A 564 25.91 -21.68 13.93
C GLU A 564 25.58 -20.43 14.75
N TRP A 565 26.59 -19.64 15.11
CA TRP A 565 26.41 -18.37 15.82
C TRP A 565 25.59 -17.36 15.03
N GLU A 566 25.86 -17.16 13.73
CA GLU A 566 25.12 -16.29 12.85
C GLU A 566 23.65 -16.76 12.70
N THR A 567 23.45 -18.07 12.57
CA THR A 567 22.12 -18.68 12.47
C THR A 567 21.29 -18.42 13.72
N GLU A 568 21.89 -18.58 14.92
CA GLU A 568 21.23 -18.26 16.20
C GLU A 568 20.92 -16.78 16.28
N THR A 569 21.87 -15.92 15.92
CA THR A 569 21.70 -14.45 15.92
C THR A 569 20.57 -14.03 14.99
N VAL A 570 20.49 -14.56 13.77
CA VAL A 570 19.39 -14.29 12.83
C VAL A 570 18.07 -14.76 13.39
N SER A 571 18.01 -15.97 13.95
CA SER A 571 16.78 -16.51 14.56
C SER A 571 16.32 -15.64 15.72
N TRP A 572 17.24 -15.17 16.56
CA TRP A 572 16.94 -14.25 17.66
C TRP A 572 16.40 -12.90 17.15
N LEU A 573 17.08 -12.29 16.15
CA LEU A 573 16.66 -11.03 15.56
C LEU A 573 15.28 -11.11 14.94
N VAL A 574 14.98 -12.18 14.20
CA VAL A 574 13.66 -12.41 13.61
C VAL A 574 12.60 -12.57 14.68
N ARG A 575 12.89 -13.29 15.76
CA ARG A 575 11.98 -13.47 16.90
C ARG A 575 11.64 -12.16 17.60
N TYR A 576 12.62 -11.28 17.76
CA TYR A 576 12.51 -10.07 18.56
C TYR A 576 12.54 -8.77 17.73
N HIS A 577 12.32 -8.83 16.41
CA HIS A 577 12.40 -7.65 15.54
C HIS A 577 11.45 -6.52 15.95
N LEU A 578 10.30 -6.82 16.58
CA LEU A 578 9.35 -5.84 17.08
C LEU A 578 9.65 -5.34 18.49
N LEU A 579 10.63 -5.93 19.20
CA LEU A 579 10.89 -5.63 20.60
C LEU A 579 11.28 -4.16 20.82
N MET A 580 12.23 -3.67 20.03
CA MET A 580 12.75 -2.31 20.20
C MET A 580 11.68 -1.25 19.88
N SER A 581 10.92 -1.42 18.81
CA SER A 581 9.82 -0.52 18.45
C SER A 581 8.67 -0.57 19.48
N ALA A 582 8.33 -1.76 19.97
CA ALA A 582 7.31 -1.92 21.00
C ALA A 582 7.73 -1.27 22.31
N THR A 583 9.00 -1.36 22.70
CA THR A 583 9.52 -0.71 23.90
C THR A 583 9.57 0.82 23.72
N ALA A 584 10.18 1.30 22.64
CA ALA A 584 10.35 2.74 22.40
C ALA A 584 9.04 3.51 22.26
N PHE A 585 8.01 2.91 21.65
CA PHE A 585 6.77 3.62 21.31
C PHE A 585 5.60 3.34 22.26
N LYS A 586 5.74 2.35 23.16
CA LYS A 586 4.65 1.92 24.03
C LYS A 586 5.06 1.85 25.51
N ARG A 587 6.30 2.17 25.83
CA ARG A 587 6.75 2.16 27.23
C ARG A 587 7.39 3.49 27.59
N ASP A 588 7.27 3.87 28.85
CA ASP A 588 7.95 5.03 29.39
C ASP A 588 9.45 4.71 29.57
N LEU A 589 10.30 5.38 28.82
CA LEU A 589 11.76 5.17 28.84
C LEU A 589 12.40 5.71 30.11
N ASP A 590 11.72 6.59 30.84
CA ASP A 590 12.15 7.09 32.15
C ASP A 590 11.90 6.09 33.27
N ASP A 591 11.07 5.07 33.07
CA ASP A 591 10.90 3.99 34.03
C ASP A 591 12.09 3.00 33.94
N PRO A 592 12.93 2.91 35.01
CA PRO A 592 14.10 2.04 35.00
C PRO A 592 13.78 0.56 34.70
N LYS A 593 12.56 0.14 35.05
CA LYS A 593 12.13 -1.23 34.77
C LYS A 593 11.95 -1.47 33.27
N THR A 594 11.51 -0.50 32.51
CA THR A 594 11.40 -0.58 31.05
C THR A 594 12.76 -0.93 30.43
N ILE A 595 13.81 -0.23 30.84
CA ILE A 595 15.18 -0.45 30.32
C ILE A 595 15.72 -1.79 30.79
N GLN A 596 15.47 -2.14 32.07
CA GLN A 596 15.91 -3.44 32.62
C GLN A 596 15.29 -4.60 31.85
N ASP A 597 13.96 -4.63 31.71
CA ASP A 597 13.22 -5.68 31.00
C ASP A 597 13.67 -5.81 29.54
N PHE A 598 13.96 -4.68 28.89
CA PHE A 598 14.50 -4.65 27.52
C PHE A 598 15.91 -5.26 27.47
N CYS A 599 16.81 -4.87 28.39
CA CYS A 599 18.18 -5.37 28.44
C CYS A 599 18.24 -6.86 28.80
N ASP A 600 17.32 -7.34 29.64
CA ASP A 600 17.22 -8.76 30.03
C ASP A 600 16.94 -9.66 28.81
N VAL A 601 16.22 -9.14 27.79
CA VAL A 601 15.97 -9.85 26.53
C VAL A 601 17.12 -9.67 25.54
N VAL A 602 17.66 -8.46 25.39
CA VAL A 602 18.72 -8.14 24.42
C VAL A 602 20.06 -8.78 24.80
N GLN A 603 20.46 -8.72 26.07
CA GLN A 603 21.60 -9.40 26.72
C GLN A 603 22.99 -8.97 26.25
N SER A 604 23.17 -8.40 25.06
CA SER A 604 24.49 -8.02 24.57
C SER A 604 24.48 -6.73 23.73
N PRO A 605 25.58 -5.96 23.78
CA PRO A 605 25.74 -4.79 22.93
C PRO A 605 25.66 -5.11 21.42
N GLU A 606 26.10 -6.29 20.98
CA GLU A 606 26.05 -6.72 19.59
C GLU A 606 24.60 -6.91 19.13
N ARG A 607 23.79 -7.64 19.90
CA ARG A 607 22.36 -7.81 19.59
C ARG A 607 21.62 -6.46 19.60
N LEU A 608 22.02 -5.52 20.48
CA LEU A 608 21.45 -4.17 20.53
C LEU A 608 21.73 -3.39 19.24
N ARG A 609 22.99 -3.42 18.72
CA ARG A 609 23.36 -2.76 17.46
C ARG A 609 22.58 -3.34 16.27
N LEU A 610 22.56 -4.65 16.16
CA LEU A 610 21.86 -5.37 15.10
C LEU A 610 20.35 -5.08 15.13
N LEU A 611 19.75 -5.09 16.33
CA LEU A 611 18.34 -4.83 16.51
C LEU A 611 17.98 -3.38 16.18
N LEU A 612 18.82 -2.40 16.51
CA LEU A 612 18.61 -1.00 16.12
C LEU A 612 18.57 -0.87 14.59
N CYS A 613 19.58 -1.41 13.89
CA CYS A 613 19.64 -1.33 12.44
C CYS A 613 18.43 -2.00 11.79
N LEU A 614 18.04 -3.20 12.24
CA LEU A 614 16.88 -3.92 11.76
C LEU A 614 15.58 -3.11 11.99
N THR A 615 15.38 -2.58 13.20
CA THR A 615 14.17 -1.82 13.56
C THR A 615 14.02 -0.55 12.73
N VAL A 616 15.11 0.18 12.51
CA VAL A 616 15.11 1.42 11.72
C VAL A 616 14.71 1.15 10.27
N VAL A 617 15.30 0.12 9.63
CA VAL A 617 14.99 -0.17 8.23
C VAL A 617 13.61 -0.78 8.06
N ASP A 618 13.15 -1.58 9.02
CA ASP A 618 11.80 -2.14 9.03
C ASP A 618 10.74 -1.02 9.05
N ILE A 619 10.78 -0.11 10.02
CA ILE A 619 9.82 0.99 10.15
C ILE A 619 9.86 1.90 8.91
N ARG A 620 11.05 2.25 8.43
CA ARG A 620 11.20 3.14 7.28
C ARG A 620 10.71 2.52 5.97
N ALA A 621 10.84 1.21 5.82
CA ALA A 621 10.38 0.48 4.64
C ALA A 621 8.86 0.31 4.54
N VAL A 622 8.10 0.57 5.62
CA VAL A 622 6.63 0.48 5.63
C VAL A 622 6.00 1.50 4.67
N GLY A 623 6.55 2.72 4.63
CA GLY A 623 6.06 3.77 3.74
C GLY A 623 6.73 5.12 3.98
N PRO A 624 6.61 6.08 3.03
CA PRO A 624 7.32 7.34 3.09
C PRO A 624 6.97 8.22 4.31
N ASN A 625 5.75 8.11 4.83
CA ASN A 625 5.24 8.95 5.92
C ASN A 625 5.19 8.24 7.27
N VAL A 626 5.78 7.03 7.38
CA VAL A 626 5.74 6.24 8.62
C VAL A 626 6.90 6.60 9.55
N TRP A 627 8.05 6.93 9.00
CA TRP A 627 9.24 7.40 9.72
C TRP A 627 9.17 8.91 9.94
N ASN A 628 9.45 9.34 11.17
CA ASN A 628 9.59 10.75 11.52
C ASN A 628 10.66 10.94 12.62
N ASN A 629 11.04 12.19 12.89
CA ASN A 629 12.08 12.52 13.87
C ASN A 629 11.68 12.14 15.30
N TRP A 630 10.39 12.16 15.64
CA TRP A 630 9.91 11.70 16.94
C TRP A 630 10.29 10.24 17.20
N LYS A 631 9.93 9.34 16.28
CA LYS A 631 10.30 7.90 16.35
C LYS A 631 11.81 7.70 16.37
N ALA A 632 12.52 8.47 15.55
CA ALA A 632 13.98 8.45 15.51
C ALA A 632 14.59 8.82 16.86
N GLY A 633 14.04 9.85 17.53
CA GLY A 633 14.45 10.30 18.86
C GLY A 633 14.29 9.21 19.91
N LEU A 634 13.09 8.61 19.99
CA LEU A 634 12.79 7.54 20.96
C LEU A 634 13.68 6.28 20.77
N LEU A 635 13.94 5.89 19.53
CA LEU A 635 14.83 4.74 19.26
C LEU A 635 16.28 5.03 19.64
N ARG A 636 16.77 6.24 19.39
CA ARG A 636 18.12 6.67 19.82
C ARG A 636 18.23 6.72 21.34
N GLU A 637 17.23 7.26 22.00
CA GLU A 637 17.18 7.33 23.47
C GLU A 637 17.21 5.92 24.08
N LEU A 638 16.34 5.02 23.64
CA LEU A 638 16.33 3.62 24.09
C LEU A 638 17.69 2.94 23.82
N TYR A 639 18.30 3.17 22.66
CA TYR A 639 19.61 2.60 22.33
C TYR A 639 20.69 3.03 23.32
N TRP A 640 20.81 4.32 23.63
CA TRP A 640 21.83 4.82 24.52
C TRP A 640 21.61 4.39 25.98
N LEU A 641 20.36 4.41 26.46
CA LEU A 641 20.02 3.92 27.80
C LEU A 641 20.35 2.44 27.95
N ALA A 642 19.99 1.62 26.96
CA ALA A 642 20.27 0.19 26.98
C ALA A 642 21.78 -0.10 26.83
N LYS A 643 22.50 0.63 25.98
CA LYS A 643 23.96 0.51 25.82
C LYS A 643 24.66 0.75 27.14
N ALA A 644 24.36 1.87 27.82
CA ALA A 644 24.93 2.20 29.11
C ALA A 644 24.68 1.11 30.16
N GLN A 645 23.50 0.49 30.15
CA GLN A 645 23.16 -0.59 31.08
C GLN A 645 23.89 -1.90 30.75
N LEU A 646 24.00 -2.27 29.48
CA LEU A 646 24.64 -3.50 29.03
C LEU A 646 26.18 -3.46 29.15
N THR A 647 26.80 -2.27 29.04
CA THR A 647 28.28 -2.11 29.19
C THR A 647 28.70 -1.93 30.64
N GLY A 648 27.75 -1.76 31.55
CA GLY A 648 28.07 -1.51 32.98
C GLY A 648 28.48 -0.07 33.25
N ASP A 649 28.47 0.80 32.25
CA ASP A 649 28.75 2.26 32.41
C ASP A 649 27.63 2.96 33.20
N ALA A 650 26.48 2.34 33.30
CA ALA A 650 25.42 2.68 34.23
C ALA A 650 25.81 2.32 35.66
N GLY A 651 27.08 2.44 36.02
CA GLY A 651 27.62 2.09 37.31
C GLY A 651 26.72 2.63 38.42
N ALA A 652 26.09 1.71 39.17
CA ALA A 652 25.30 1.90 40.37
C ALA A 652 24.69 3.31 40.62
N ASP A 653 24.24 3.98 39.56
CA ASP A 653 23.69 5.31 39.65
C ASP A 653 22.26 5.17 40.19
N ARG A 654 22.24 5.01 41.53
CA ARG A 654 20.99 4.95 42.27
C ARG A 654 20.16 6.18 41.84
N ARG A 655 18.86 5.97 41.64
CA ARG A 655 17.86 7.01 41.32
C ARG A 655 18.18 8.38 41.98
N LYS A 656 18.67 8.34 43.23
CA LYS A 656 19.12 9.54 43.97
C LYS A 656 20.27 10.28 43.28
N THR A 657 21.25 9.60 42.73
CA THR A 657 22.40 10.24 42.08
C THR A 657 21.99 10.85 40.73
N ARG A 658 21.06 10.27 39.99
CA ARG A 658 20.49 10.87 38.77
C ARG A 658 19.69 12.14 39.10
N VAL A 659 18.86 12.09 40.15
CA VAL A 659 18.09 13.25 40.65
C VAL A 659 19.05 14.37 41.06
N GLU A 660 20.10 14.05 41.81
CA GLU A 660 21.08 15.08 42.26
C GLU A 660 21.86 15.68 41.10
N ARG A 661 22.25 14.88 40.09
CA ARG A 661 22.87 15.41 38.86
C ARG A 661 21.93 16.31 38.07
N ALA A 662 20.65 15.95 37.91
CA ALA A 662 19.67 16.79 37.24
C ALA A 662 19.51 18.14 37.96
N LYS A 663 19.42 18.11 39.30
CA LYS A 663 19.36 19.34 40.13
C LYS A 663 20.61 20.19 39.92
N GLN A 664 21.81 19.62 40.02
CA GLN A 664 23.08 20.29 39.78
C GLN A 664 23.19 20.89 38.37
N ALA A 665 22.78 20.15 37.36
CA ALA A 665 22.76 20.63 35.97
C ALA A 665 21.83 21.87 35.82
N LEU A 666 20.62 21.76 36.37
CA LEU A 666 19.70 22.91 36.36
C LEU A 666 20.24 24.07 37.14
N GLU A 667 20.82 23.81 38.32
CA GLU A 667 21.43 24.86 39.15
C GLU A 667 22.53 25.65 38.43
N GLN A 668 23.38 24.93 37.69
CA GLN A 668 24.41 25.52 36.83
C GLN A 668 23.79 26.33 35.67
N ALA A 669 22.75 25.76 35.00
CA ALA A 669 22.07 26.44 33.91
C ALA A 669 21.38 27.73 34.36
N LEU A 670 20.86 27.76 35.59
CA LEU A 670 20.24 28.93 36.21
C LEU A 670 21.19 29.81 37.02
N ALA A 671 22.51 29.70 36.86
CA ALA A 671 23.52 30.43 37.64
C ALA A 671 23.35 31.97 37.62
N LYS A 672 22.67 32.52 36.61
CA LYS A 672 22.34 33.97 36.49
C LYS A 672 21.13 34.40 37.33
N TRP A 673 20.40 33.45 37.90
CA TRP A 673 19.24 33.77 38.74
C TRP A 673 19.66 34.13 40.17
N PRO A 674 18.82 34.90 40.90
CA PRO A 674 19.00 35.06 42.33
C PRO A 674 19.02 33.69 43.03
N GLU A 675 19.93 33.51 43.99
CA GLU A 675 20.14 32.25 44.70
C GLU A 675 18.84 31.71 45.29
N LYS A 676 18.09 32.52 45.95
CA LYS A 676 16.80 32.16 46.55
C LYS A 676 15.78 31.67 45.55
N ASP A 677 15.63 32.33 44.41
CA ASP A 677 14.67 31.94 43.37
C ASP A 677 15.04 30.58 42.79
N ARG A 678 16.34 30.31 42.68
CA ARG A 678 16.90 29.02 42.15
C ARG A 678 16.64 27.88 43.16
N GLU A 679 16.98 28.09 44.42
CA GLU A 679 16.76 27.15 45.53
C GLU A 679 15.27 26.82 45.68
N ASP A 680 14.39 27.84 45.69
CA ASP A 680 12.95 27.71 45.80
C ASP A 680 12.38 26.90 44.65
N HIS A 681 12.88 27.10 43.42
CA HIS A 681 12.44 26.30 42.27
C HIS A 681 12.90 24.84 42.35
N ILE A 682 14.16 24.62 42.72
CA ILE A 682 14.74 23.25 42.86
C ILE A 682 14.00 22.46 43.95
N ALA A 683 13.64 23.10 45.06
CA ALA A 683 12.93 22.47 46.16
C ALA A 683 11.50 22.01 45.81
N ARG A 684 10.90 22.57 44.76
CA ARG A 684 9.54 22.18 44.30
C ARG A 684 9.48 20.90 43.48
N GLY A 685 10.57 20.54 42.81
CA GLY A 685 10.62 19.37 41.97
C GLY A 685 10.56 18.05 42.75
N THR A 686 9.70 17.13 42.37
CA THR A 686 9.68 15.74 42.88
C THR A 686 10.71 14.89 42.16
N ASP A 687 11.07 13.74 42.72
CA ASP A 687 12.01 12.80 42.06
C ASP A 687 11.55 12.43 40.65
N THR A 688 10.22 12.27 40.43
CA THR A 688 9.65 11.95 39.13
C THR A 688 9.90 13.09 38.13
N TYR A 689 9.71 14.32 38.54
CA TYR A 689 9.99 15.52 37.70
C TYR A 689 11.46 15.60 37.29
N TRP A 690 12.38 15.32 38.20
CA TRP A 690 13.82 15.40 37.94
C TRP A 690 14.30 14.35 36.95
N LEU A 691 13.59 13.23 36.82
CA LEU A 691 13.95 12.13 35.94
C LEU A 691 13.21 12.17 34.59
N SER A 692 12.13 12.97 34.46
CA SER A 692 11.23 12.98 33.28
C SER A 692 11.50 14.10 32.28
N ALA A 693 12.41 15.04 32.59
CA ALA A 693 12.73 16.16 31.72
C ALA A 693 14.26 16.41 31.64
N ASP A 694 14.73 16.71 30.43
CA ASP A 694 16.11 17.12 30.23
C ASP A 694 16.36 18.53 30.80
N THR A 695 17.64 18.93 30.95
CA THR A 695 18.03 20.22 31.55
C THR A 695 17.47 21.40 30.74
N ALA A 696 17.38 21.31 29.42
CA ALA A 696 16.86 22.41 28.60
C ALA A 696 15.34 22.62 28.84
N THR A 697 14.59 21.55 28.92
CA THR A 697 13.16 21.52 29.29
C THR A 697 12.99 22.05 30.74
N GLN A 698 13.83 21.60 31.69
CA GLN A 698 13.78 22.06 33.06
C GLN A 698 14.04 23.56 33.18
N VAL A 699 14.92 24.15 32.35
CA VAL A 699 15.15 25.59 32.26
C VAL A 699 13.89 26.31 31.78
N ARG A 700 13.25 25.84 30.73
CA ARG A 700 11.98 26.42 30.24
C ARG A 700 10.88 26.35 31.30
N HIS A 701 10.78 25.22 32.00
CA HIS A 701 9.86 25.07 33.13
C HIS A 701 10.14 26.10 34.26
N ALA A 702 11.39 26.28 34.60
CA ALA A 702 11.78 27.24 35.61
C ALA A 702 11.39 28.68 35.20
N GLU A 703 11.65 29.05 33.95
CA GLU A 703 11.27 30.37 33.41
C GLU A 703 9.75 30.57 33.41
N LEU A 704 8.99 29.53 33.03
CA LEU A 704 7.52 29.53 33.04
C LEU A 704 6.98 29.75 34.46
N VAL A 705 7.44 28.94 35.42
CA VAL A 705 7.04 29.03 36.83
C VAL A 705 7.37 30.42 37.40
N ARG A 706 8.57 30.92 37.17
CA ARG A 706 8.97 32.27 37.60
C ARG A 706 8.10 33.37 37.00
N LYS A 707 7.75 33.25 35.71
CA LYS A 707 6.83 34.15 35.02
C LYS A 707 5.43 34.13 35.65
N ALA A 708 4.91 32.93 35.94
CA ALA A 708 3.62 32.75 36.58
C ALA A 708 3.57 33.42 37.97
N GLU A 709 4.58 33.19 38.80
CA GLU A 709 4.67 33.73 40.14
C GLU A 709 4.81 35.26 40.15
N LYS A 710 5.67 35.80 39.27
CA LYS A 710 5.86 37.24 39.13
C LYS A 710 4.56 37.95 38.77
N ASN A 711 3.76 37.33 37.91
CA ASN A 711 2.49 37.85 37.43
C ASN A 711 1.30 37.44 38.31
N LYS A 712 1.52 36.62 39.34
CA LYS A 712 0.48 36.03 40.19
C LYS A 712 -0.62 35.35 39.35
N ALA A 713 -0.19 34.69 38.32
CA ALA A 713 -1.08 34.04 37.37
C ALA A 713 -1.44 32.62 37.90
N ASP A 714 -2.74 32.31 37.93
CA ASP A 714 -3.30 31.03 38.33
C ASP A 714 -3.15 29.96 37.25
N LEU A 715 -2.95 30.37 36.01
CA LEU A 715 -2.71 29.54 34.84
C LEU A 715 -1.68 30.21 33.91
N THR A 716 -0.64 29.50 33.58
CA THR A 716 0.34 29.94 32.58
C THR A 716 0.62 28.78 31.60
N ILE A 717 0.63 29.08 30.32
CA ILE A 717 0.88 28.11 29.25
C ILE A 717 2.03 28.64 28.41
N ASP A 718 2.96 27.77 28.08
CA ASP A 718 4.03 28.05 27.13
C ASP A 718 3.99 27.00 26.01
N MET A 719 4.43 27.38 24.80
CA MET A 719 4.52 26.49 23.66
C MET A 719 5.82 26.76 22.90
N ALA A 720 6.66 25.75 22.82
CA ALA A 720 7.94 25.80 22.13
C ALA A 720 7.93 24.81 20.94
N VAL A 721 8.79 25.09 19.95
CA VAL A 721 9.03 24.14 18.83
C VAL A 721 10.29 23.36 19.15
N ASP A 722 10.16 22.04 19.22
CA ASP A 722 11.27 21.11 19.28
C ASP A 722 11.60 20.63 17.86
N MET A 723 12.60 21.26 17.26
CA MET A 723 13.02 20.94 15.89
C MET A 723 13.69 19.56 15.78
N GLU A 724 14.30 19.08 16.86
CA GLU A 724 14.98 17.79 16.89
C GLU A 724 13.99 16.62 16.91
N ARG A 725 12.88 16.82 17.64
CA ARG A 725 11.78 15.84 17.72
C ARG A 725 10.67 16.08 16.68
N ALA A 726 10.73 17.19 15.92
CA ALA A 726 9.68 17.63 14.99
C ALA A 726 8.30 17.71 15.66
N ALA A 727 8.24 18.24 16.87
CA ALA A 727 7.04 18.35 17.68
C ALA A 727 6.95 19.72 18.35
N ASN A 728 5.77 20.11 18.80
CA ASN A 728 5.62 21.24 19.71
C ASN A 728 5.53 20.71 21.14
N GLU A 729 6.30 21.31 22.03
CA GLU A 729 6.22 21.12 23.46
C GLU A 729 5.27 22.18 24.05
N ILE A 730 4.20 21.73 24.68
CA ILE A 730 3.22 22.59 25.36
C ILE A 730 3.32 22.31 26.85
N THR A 731 3.70 23.32 27.63
CA THR A 731 3.79 23.24 29.09
C THR A 731 2.68 24.05 29.72
N VAL A 732 1.93 23.40 30.62
CA VAL A 732 0.82 23.99 31.38
C VAL A 732 1.21 24.05 32.85
N TYR A 733 1.21 25.24 33.47
CA TYR A 733 1.40 25.43 34.90
C TYR A 733 0.13 26.00 35.50
N THR A 734 -0.51 25.25 36.41
CA THR A 734 -1.76 25.64 37.08
C THR A 734 -1.98 24.81 38.36
N ALA A 735 -3.02 25.12 39.16
CA ALA A 735 -3.38 24.29 40.29
C ALA A 735 -3.81 22.91 39.81
N ASP A 736 -3.28 21.86 40.46
CA ASP A 736 -3.64 20.47 40.08
C ASP A 736 -5.08 20.15 40.55
N HIS A 737 -5.85 19.57 39.65
CA HIS A 737 -7.22 19.13 39.96
C HIS A 737 -7.64 17.93 39.07
N PRO A 738 -8.55 17.07 39.55
CA PRO A 738 -9.08 15.96 38.75
C PRO A 738 -9.68 16.44 37.43
N GLY A 739 -9.29 15.79 36.32
CA GLY A 739 -9.78 16.11 34.98
C GLY A 739 -8.97 17.18 34.23
N LEU A 740 -7.90 17.73 34.81
CA LEU A 740 -7.00 18.67 34.13
C LEU A 740 -6.51 18.09 32.79
N PHE A 741 -5.95 16.89 32.83
CA PHE A 741 -5.47 16.19 31.60
C PHE A 741 -6.59 16.03 30.57
N ALA A 742 -7.77 15.59 30.99
CA ALA A 742 -8.90 15.37 30.07
C ALA A 742 -9.33 16.67 29.35
N ASN A 743 -9.35 17.80 30.10
CA ASN A 743 -9.68 19.10 29.53
C ASN A 743 -8.63 19.58 28.51
N ILE A 744 -7.34 19.40 28.82
CA ILE A 744 -6.24 19.73 27.90
C ILE A 744 -6.33 18.85 26.64
N ALA A 745 -6.47 17.52 26.79
CA ALA A 745 -6.60 16.57 25.68
C ALA A 745 -7.82 16.90 24.79
N GLY A 746 -8.93 17.31 25.40
CA GLY A 746 -10.13 17.75 24.68
C GLY A 746 -9.90 19.04 23.88
N ALA A 747 -9.23 20.04 24.47
CA ALA A 747 -8.89 21.27 23.79
C ALA A 747 -7.91 21.07 22.64
N LEU A 748 -6.91 20.20 22.80
CA LEU A 748 -5.96 19.80 21.75
C LEU A 748 -6.67 19.06 20.61
N SER A 749 -7.56 18.13 20.91
CA SER A 749 -8.38 17.44 19.90
C SER A 749 -9.20 18.43 19.06
N LEU A 750 -9.86 19.41 19.69
CA LEU A 750 -10.63 20.46 19.00
C LEU A 750 -9.73 21.42 18.20
N ALA A 751 -8.45 21.51 18.55
CA ALA A 751 -7.47 22.27 17.78
C ALA A 751 -6.96 21.51 16.52
N GLY A 752 -7.33 20.23 16.36
CA GLY A 752 -6.93 19.43 15.22
C GLY A 752 -5.48 18.95 15.27
N VAL A 753 -4.92 18.81 16.49
CA VAL A 753 -3.56 18.30 16.69
C VAL A 753 -3.58 16.94 17.37
N SER A 754 -2.53 16.16 17.12
CA SER A 754 -2.33 14.83 17.70
C SER A 754 -1.32 14.91 18.83
N VAL A 755 -1.66 14.37 20.00
CA VAL A 755 -0.74 14.21 21.13
C VAL A 755 0.15 12.99 20.86
N LEU A 756 1.44 13.12 21.12
CA LEU A 756 2.45 12.06 20.98
C LEU A 756 2.84 11.47 22.33
N ASP A 757 3.06 12.37 23.30
CA ASP A 757 3.53 12.03 24.62
C ASP A 757 3.00 13.05 25.63
N ALA A 758 2.86 12.64 26.87
CA ALA A 758 2.53 13.56 27.97
C ALA A 758 3.26 13.14 29.25
N LYS A 759 3.88 14.11 29.90
CA LYS A 759 4.49 13.98 31.24
C LYS A 759 3.75 14.89 32.20
N ILE A 760 3.24 14.31 33.28
CA ILE A 760 2.41 14.97 34.26
C ILE A 760 3.15 15.04 35.58
N SER A 761 3.35 16.21 36.09
CA SER A 761 4.12 16.43 37.31
C SER A 761 3.40 17.37 38.28
N THR A 762 2.94 16.82 39.41
CA THR A 762 2.48 17.67 40.52
C THR A 762 3.68 18.05 41.39
N LEU A 763 3.96 19.32 41.48
CA LEU A 763 5.05 19.87 42.28
C LEU A 763 4.69 19.86 43.77
N THR A 764 5.71 19.99 44.64
CA THR A 764 5.51 19.96 46.12
C THR A 764 4.59 21.07 46.66
N ASN A 765 4.37 22.12 45.88
CA ASN A 765 3.43 23.20 46.21
C ASN A 765 1.98 22.94 45.73
N GLY A 766 1.68 21.75 45.20
CA GLY A 766 0.36 21.40 44.73
C GLY A 766 0.01 21.94 43.34
N MET A 767 0.96 22.52 42.62
CA MET A 767 0.76 22.97 41.27
C MET A 767 1.12 21.87 40.28
N ALA A 768 0.30 21.71 39.25
CA ALA A 768 0.60 20.86 38.09
C ALA A 768 1.56 21.59 37.15
N LEU A 769 2.55 20.88 36.66
CA LEU A 769 3.48 21.27 35.62
C LEU A 769 3.44 20.16 34.55
N ASP A 770 2.49 20.28 33.65
CA ASP A 770 2.17 19.22 32.66
C ASP A 770 2.75 19.57 31.30
N THR A 771 3.46 18.65 30.71
CA THR A 771 4.09 18.82 29.40
C THR A 771 3.51 17.86 28.39
N PHE A 772 3.09 18.38 27.23
CA PHE A 772 2.53 17.63 26.12
C PHE A 772 3.38 17.84 24.87
N TRP A 773 3.72 16.77 24.17
CA TRP A 773 4.30 16.83 22.84
C TRP A 773 3.24 16.55 21.79
N VAL A 774 3.10 17.49 20.83
CA VAL A 774 2.05 17.44 19.82
C VAL A 774 2.61 17.75 18.43
N HIS A 775 1.92 17.25 17.41
CA HIS A 775 2.15 17.59 16.01
C HIS A 775 0.82 17.88 15.29
N ASP A 776 0.88 18.49 14.11
CA ASP A 776 -0.27 18.72 13.26
C ASP A 776 -0.78 17.44 12.57
N SER A 777 -1.81 17.55 11.73
CA SER A 777 -2.38 16.43 10.98
C SER A 777 -1.44 15.85 9.90
N ALA A 778 -0.38 16.57 9.54
CA ALA A 778 0.65 16.10 8.62
C ALA A 778 1.80 15.35 9.35
N GLY A 779 1.82 15.38 10.68
CA GLY A 779 2.87 14.77 11.51
C GLY A 779 4.08 15.68 11.71
N GLU A 780 3.92 16.99 11.56
CA GLU A 780 4.98 17.99 11.66
C GLU A 780 4.74 18.98 12.80
N ALA A 781 5.81 19.62 13.24
CA ALA A 781 5.72 20.69 14.24
C ALA A 781 5.09 21.95 13.63
N ILE A 782 4.20 22.58 14.39
CA ILE A 782 3.55 23.84 14.02
C ILE A 782 4.53 24.99 14.27
N ALA A 783 5.04 25.60 13.20
CA ALA A 783 6.00 26.71 13.28
C ALA A 783 5.33 28.10 13.22
N GLU A 784 4.08 28.19 12.77
CA GLU A 784 3.38 29.46 12.63
C GLU A 784 2.93 30.02 13.98
N LYS A 785 3.51 31.18 14.41
CA LYS A 785 3.21 31.82 15.70
C LYS A 785 1.71 32.11 15.91
N GLY A 786 1.01 32.49 14.85
CA GLY A 786 -0.43 32.77 14.92
C GLY A 786 -1.25 31.50 15.24
N GLN A 787 -0.87 30.35 14.68
CA GLN A 787 -1.50 29.07 14.96
C GLN A 787 -1.18 28.58 16.37
N MET A 788 0.08 28.72 16.81
CA MET A 788 0.49 28.41 18.19
C MET A 788 -0.29 29.25 19.19
N GLY A 789 -0.43 30.57 18.96
CA GLY A 789 -1.20 31.47 19.82
C GLY A 789 -2.70 31.09 19.92
N ARG A 790 -3.31 30.67 18.81
CA ARG A 790 -4.71 30.19 18.81
C ARG A 790 -4.87 28.89 19.61
N MET A 791 -3.88 28.03 19.58
CA MET A 791 -3.89 26.75 20.33
C MET A 791 -3.78 27.03 21.83
N VAL A 792 -2.80 27.86 22.25
CA VAL A 792 -2.63 28.26 23.63
C VAL A 792 -3.94 28.89 24.16
N GLN A 793 -4.56 29.78 23.38
CA GLN A 793 -5.82 30.43 23.76
C GLN A 793 -6.97 29.40 23.92
N ARG A 794 -7.04 28.39 23.09
CA ARG A 794 -8.06 27.32 23.22
C ARG A 794 -7.88 26.51 24.49
N ILE A 795 -6.66 26.15 24.84
CA ILE A 795 -6.35 25.44 26.08
C ILE A 795 -6.70 26.33 27.27
N GLU A 796 -6.31 27.63 27.25
CA GLU A 796 -6.63 28.57 28.30
C GLU A 796 -8.14 28.73 28.49
N ASP A 797 -8.90 28.91 27.42
CA ASP A 797 -10.37 29.03 27.48
C ASP A 797 -11.04 27.77 28.01
N ALA A 798 -10.52 26.58 27.71
CA ALA A 798 -11.00 25.31 28.25
C ALA A 798 -10.71 25.21 29.76
N LEU A 799 -9.50 25.50 30.19
CA LEU A 799 -9.08 25.44 31.61
C LEU A 799 -9.75 26.50 32.48
N ARG A 800 -10.07 27.67 31.92
CA ARG A 800 -10.84 28.73 32.61
C ARG A 800 -12.36 28.48 32.58
N GLY A 801 -12.83 27.35 32.02
CA GLY A 801 -14.24 27.03 31.94
C GLY A 801 -15.06 27.89 30.98
N LYS A 802 -14.43 28.68 30.12
CA LYS A 802 -15.13 29.45 29.05
C LYS A 802 -15.61 28.58 27.94
N ARG A 803 -14.95 27.43 27.70
CA ARG A 803 -15.33 26.40 26.75
C ARG A 803 -15.37 25.05 27.46
N ASP A 804 -16.31 24.22 27.04
CA ASP A 804 -16.47 22.84 27.54
C ASP A 804 -16.08 21.86 26.40
N PRO A 805 -14.84 21.32 26.43
CA PRO A 805 -14.37 20.40 25.40
C PRO A 805 -15.27 19.18 25.23
N ALA A 806 -15.79 18.63 26.34
CA ALA A 806 -16.67 17.46 26.30
C ALA A 806 -17.98 17.75 25.55
N ARG A 807 -18.54 18.95 25.70
CA ARG A 807 -19.76 19.38 25.02
C ARG A 807 -19.51 19.72 23.55
N GLU A 808 -18.37 20.34 23.25
CA GLU A 808 -18.01 20.72 21.88
C GLU A 808 -17.68 19.49 21.03
N LEU A 809 -16.91 18.53 21.54
CA LEU A 809 -16.61 17.25 20.87
C LEU A 809 -17.87 16.43 20.53
N LYS A 810 -18.93 16.53 21.36
CA LYS A 810 -20.22 15.88 21.07
C LYS A 810 -21.02 16.56 19.96
N LYS A 811 -20.77 17.84 19.71
CA LYS A 811 -21.47 18.61 18.65
C LYS A 811 -20.79 18.56 17.30
N GLU A 812 -19.49 18.34 17.30
CA GLU A 812 -18.79 18.09 16.03
C GLU A 812 -19.39 16.82 15.45
N PRO A 813 -20.04 16.89 14.27
CA PRO A 813 -20.38 15.67 13.58
C PRO A 813 -19.11 14.85 13.46
N GLU A 814 -19.21 13.51 13.52
CA GLU A 814 -18.15 12.63 13.03
C GLU A 814 -17.87 13.06 11.59
N ILE A 815 -17.20 14.21 11.46
CA ILE A 815 -16.67 14.68 10.18
C ILE A 815 -15.84 13.52 9.72
N ALA A 816 -16.30 12.95 8.65
CA ALA A 816 -15.77 11.81 7.98
C ALA A 816 -14.24 11.74 8.17
N LEU A 817 -13.81 11.19 9.30
CA LEU A 817 -12.55 10.47 9.35
C LEU A 817 -12.60 9.62 8.10
N LEU A 818 -11.74 9.97 7.17
CA LEU A 818 -11.65 9.49 5.81
C LEU A 818 -12.38 8.15 5.68
N ASP A 819 -13.34 8.06 4.80
CA ASP A 819 -14.17 6.89 4.51
C ASP A 819 -13.36 5.57 4.52
N LYS A 820 -12.04 5.69 4.38
CA LYS A 820 -11.00 4.68 4.48
C LYS A 820 -10.92 3.98 5.83
N SER A 821 -10.99 4.70 6.96
CA SER A 821 -10.85 4.08 8.30
C SER A 821 -12.04 3.17 8.63
N ARG A 822 -13.21 3.41 8.01
CA ARG A 822 -14.41 2.57 8.19
C ARG A 822 -14.29 1.20 7.52
N ALA A 823 -13.40 1.04 6.56
CA ALA A 823 -13.17 -0.22 5.86
C ALA A 823 -12.57 -1.30 6.79
N PHE A 824 -11.91 -0.90 7.87
CA PHE A 824 -11.21 -1.80 8.78
C PHE A 824 -12.01 -2.06 10.06
N ALA A 825 -11.99 -3.30 10.54
CA ALA A 825 -12.58 -3.66 11.82
C ALA A 825 -11.51 -3.52 12.93
N VAL A 826 -11.59 -2.44 13.71
CA VAL A 826 -10.76 -2.28 14.91
C VAL A 826 -11.57 -2.76 16.12
N TYR A 827 -11.07 -3.78 16.78
CA TYR A 827 -11.67 -4.30 18.02
C TYR A 827 -11.02 -3.61 19.22
N PRO A 828 -11.81 -2.92 20.07
CA PRO A 828 -11.27 -2.28 21.26
C PRO A 828 -10.71 -3.32 22.23
N ARG A 829 -9.57 -3.01 22.83
CA ARG A 829 -8.89 -3.85 23.81
C ARG A 829 -8.26 -2.97 24.88
N VAL A 830 -8.41 -3.39 26.12
CA VAL A 830 -7.75 -2.79 27.29
C VAL A 830 -6.89 -3.88 27.95
N ILE A 831 -5.64 -3.55 28.24
CA ILE A 831 -4.70 -4.42 28.94
C ILE A 831 -4.20 -3.65 30.14
N ILE A 832 -4.39 -4.21 31.34
CA ILE A 832 -3.88 -3.64 32.58
C ILE A 832 -2.73 -4.50 33.07
N ASP A 833 -1.53 -3.92 33.16
CA ASP A 833 -0.31 -4.62 33.52
C ASP A 833 0.34 -3.95 34.76
N ASN A 834 0.31 -4.66 35.87
CA ASN A 834 0.96 -4.26 37.10
C ASN A 834 2.43 -4.71 37.20
N GLN A 835 2.93 -5.47 36.21
CA GLN A 835 4.31 -5.93 36.20
C GLN A 835 5.21 -5.03 35.33
N ALA A 836 4.64 -4.29 34.39
CA ALA A 836 5.39 -3.44 33.47
C ALA A 836 6.12 -2.25 34.13
N SER A 837 5.72 -1.83 35.33
CA SER A 837 6.37 -0.77 36.13
C SER A 837 6.44 -1.17 37.59
N ASN A 838 7.48 -0.73 38.31
CA ASN A 838 7.58 -0.96 39.75
C ASN A 838 6.67 0.01 40.54
N THR A 839 6.38 1.18 40.01
CA THR A 839 5.73 2.28 40.74
C THR A 839 4.33 2.65 40.23
N HIS A 840 3.95 2.21 39.02
CA HIS A 840 2.69 2.55 38.37
C HIS A 840 1.92 1.31 37.92
N THR A 841 0.61 1.43 37.83
CA THR A 841 -0.22 0.51 37.03
C THR A 841 -0.16 0.99 35.59
N VAL A 842 0.16 0.10 34.65
CA VAL A 842 0.24 0.43 33.23
C VAL A 842 -1.05 -0.04 32.55
N ILE A 843 -1.72 0.86 31.82
CA ILE A 843 -2.96 0.58 31.10
C ILE A 843 -2.72 0.84 29.61
N GLU A 844 -2.67 -0.22 28.81
CA GLU A 844 -2.61 -0.13 27.35
C GLU A 844 -4.02 -0.20 26.77
N ILE A 845 -4.39 0.77 25.95
CA ILE A 845 -5.71 0.92 25.36
C ILE A 845 -5.55 0.90 23.83
N ASN A 846 -6.20 -0.08 23.22
CA ASN A 846 -6.23 -0.20 21.76
C ASN A 846 -7.63 0.14 21.27
N GLY A 847 -7.75 1.05 20.31
CA GLY A 847 -9.03 1.47 19.76
C GLY A 847 -8.94 1.99 18.33
N ARG A 848 -10.09 2.39 17.81
CA ARG A 848 -10.16 3.10 16.54
C ARG A 848 -9.79 4.55 16.77
N ASP A 849 -8.90 5.08 15.91
CA ASP A 849 -8.60 6.51 15.93
C ASP A 849 -9.85 7.34 15.58
N ARG A 850 -10.15 8.33 16.41
CA ARG A 850 -11.24 9.29 16.23
C ARG A 850 -11.02 10.56 17.02
N LEU A 851 -11.65 11.63 16.58
CA LEU A 851 -11.65 12.89 17.29
C LEU A 851 -12.13 12.71 18.75
N GLY A 852 -11.39 13.23 19.71
CA GLY A 852 -11.72 13.16 21.14
C GLY A 852 -11.48 11.78 21.80
N PHE A 853 -10.85 10.81 21.13
CA PHE A 853 -10.54 9.50 21.70
C PHE A 853 -9.75 9.63 23.01
N LEU A 854 -8.67 10.41 23.00
CA LEU A 854 -7.82 10.65 24.18
C LEU A 854 -8.60 11.32 25.33
N HIS A 855 -9.45 12.31 25.01
CA HIS A 855 -10.35 12.93 26.00
C HIS A 855 -11.32 11.93 26.63
N ASP A 856 -11.91 11.05 25.83
CA ASP A 856 -12.84 10.04 26.33
C ASP A 856 -12.16 9.07 27.28
N VAL A 857 -10.98 8.56 26.91
CA VAL A 857 -10.18 7.67 27.74
C VAL A 857 -9.79 8.32 29.06
N THR A 858 -9.21 9.51 29.00
CA THR A 858 -8.72 10.22 30.21
C THR A 858 -9.85 10.68 31.13
N SER A 859 -11.03 10.95 30.55
CA SER A 859 -12.23 11.22 31.35
C SER A 859 -12.67 10.00 32.17
N VAL A 860 -12.58 8.78 31.60
CA VAL A 860 -12.88 7.55 32.35
C VAL A 860 -11.82 7.32 33.44
N LEU A 861 -10.53 7.48 33.16
CA LEU A 861 -9.47 7.33 34.15
C LEU A 861 -9.68 8.30 35.33
N THR A 862 -10.07 9.53 35.05
CA THR A 862 -10.39 10.54 36.07
C THR A 862 -11.62 10.13 36.90
N GLN A 863 -12.71 9.66 36.25
CA GLN A 863 -13.94 9.18 36.95
C GLN A 863 -13.65 8.00 37.87
N GLU A 864 -12.72 7.14 37.45
CA GLU A 864 -12.28 6.00 38.29
C GLU A 864 -11.26 6.40 39.36
N GLY A 865 -10.97 7.68 39.55
CA GLY A 865 -10.08 8.21 40.58
C GLY A 865 -8.61 7.85 40.34
N LEU A 866 -8.18 7.80 39.07
CA LEU A 866 -6.79 7.52 38.71
C LEU A 866 -6.04 8.81 38.41
N GLN A 867 -4.81 8.90 38.91
CA GLN A 867 -3.85 9.95 38.61
C GLN A 867 -2.92 9.47 37.49
N ILE A 868 -2.87 10.20 36.38
CA ILE A 868 -1.99 9.90 35.24
C ILE A 868 -0.64 10.54 35.54
N ALA A 869 0.45 9.77 35.43
CA ALA A 869 1.82 10.26 35.58
C ALA A 869 2.48 10.49 34.23
N SER A 870 2.26 9.57 33.27
CA SER A 870 2.70 9.73 31.89
C SER A 870 1.77 8.99 30.93
N ALA A 871 1.78 9.41 29.66
CA ALA A 871 1.00 8.78 28.61
C ALA A 871 1.77 8.75 27.30
N GLN A 872 1.94 7.56 26.74
CA GLN A 872 2.54 7.31 25.41
C GLN A 872 1.41 7.10 24.40
N ILE A 873 1.29 7.95 23.40
CA ILE A 873 0.20 7.97 22.43
C ILE A 873 0.77 7.59 21.06
N SER A 874 0.25 6.50 20.48
CA SER A 874 0.74 6.01 19.21
C SER A 874 -0.40 5.70 18.24
N THR A 875 -0.38 6.31 17.05
CA THR A 875 -1.36 6.05 15.99
C THR A 875 -0.73 5.24 14.86
N TYR A 876 -1.39 4.15 14.49
CA TYR A 876 -1.00 3.23 13.42
C TYR A 876 -2.13 3.13 12.40
N GLY A 877 -2.18 4.08 11.46
CA GLY A 877 -3.25 4.17 10.47
C GLY A 877 -4.62 4.42 11.12
N GLU A 878 -5.49 3.41 11.10
CA GLU A 878 -6.84 3.47 11.69
C GLU A 878 -6.91 3.11 13.19
N ARG A 879 -5.78 2.71 13.77
CA ARG A 879 -5.68 2.20 15.14
C ARG A 879 -4.84 3.13 16.01
N VAL A 880 -5.33 3.40 17.21
CA VAL A 880 -4.55 4.00 18.29
C VAL A 880 -4.13 2.93 19.30
N VAL A 881 -2.95 3.12 19.87
CA VAL A 881 -2.40 2.34 20.98
C VAL A 881 -1.87 3.33 22.00
N ASP A 882 -2.66 3.61 23.03
CA ASP A 882 -2.33 4.57 24.07
C ASP A 882 -1.97 3.83 25.34
N VAL A 883 -0.87 4.23 25.98
CA VAL A 883 -0.37 3.58 27.19
C VAL A 883 -0.26 4.63 28.30
N PHE A 884 -0.98 4.41 29.40
CA PHE A 884 -1.03 5.29 30.54
C PHE A 884 -0.35 4.65 31.75
N TYR A 885 0.51 5.41 32.40
CA TYR A 885 1.12 5.08 33.69
C TYR A 885 0.32 5.80 34.77
N VAL A 886 -0.43 5.02 35.58
CA VAL A 886 -1.39 5.58 36.53
C VAL A 886 -1.15 5.09 37.95
N LYS A 887 -1.62 5.89 38.90
CA LYS A 887 -1.72 5.59 40.34
C LYS A 887 -3.14 5.83 40.83
N ASP A 888 -3.46 5.27 41.99
CA ASP A 888 -4.70 5.61 42.70
C ASP A 888 -4.58 6.97 43.39
N VAL A 889 -5.66 7.42 44.04
CA VAL A 889 -5.71 8.70 44.79
C VAL A 889 -4.73 8.75 45.97
N PHE A 890 -4.20 7.62 46.40
CA PHE A 890 -3.20 7.52 47.47
C PHE A 890 -1.77 7.48 46.91
N GLY A 891 -1.58 7.61 45.60
CA GLY A 891 -0.27 7.55 44.94
C GLY A 891 0.31 6.14 44.87
N LEU A 892 -0.53 5.09 44.97
CA LEU A 892 -0.14 3.69 44.96
C LEU A 892 -0.61 3.01 43.66
N LYS A 893 0.00 1.87 43.33
CA LYS A 893 -0.49 1.00 42.24
C LYS A 893 -1.87 0.47 42.57
N VAL A 894 -2.75 0.39 41.56
CA VAL A 894 -4.08 -0.22 41.69
C VAL A 894 -3.93 -1.73 41.73
N SER A 895 -4.04 -2.31 42.93
CA SER A 895 -3.87 -3.78 43.15
C SER A 895 -5.18 -4.54 43.30
N HIS A 896 -6.29 -3.84 43.60
CA HIS A 896 -7.57 -4.47 43.86
C HIS A 896 -8.25 -4.98 42.60
N ALA A 897 -8.44 -6.30 42.49
CA ALA A 897 -8.91 -6.97 41.30
C ALA A 897 -10.29 -6.47 40.77
N GLU A 898 -11.24 -6.15 41.65
CA GLU A 898 -12.54 -5.62 41.25
C GLU A 898 -12.42 -4.20 40.70
N LYS A 899 -11.54 -3.38 41.27
CA LYS A 899 -11.28 -2.03 40.76
C LYS A 899 -10.67 -2.10 39.33
N LEU A 900 -9.72 -3.01 39.10
CA LEU A 900 -9.14 -3.24 37.79
C LEU A 900 -10.20 -3.65 36.76
N LYS A 901 -11.13 -4.53 37.12
CA LYS A 901 -12.24 -4.92 36.23
C LYS A 901 -13.20 -3.76 35.94
N THR A 902 -13.47 -2.90 36.93
CA THR A 902 -14.33 -1.72 36.77
C THR A 902 -13.69 -0.74 35.79
N ILE A 903 -12.38 -0.48 35.94
CA ILE A 903 -11.59 0.37 35.01
C ILE A 903 -11.62 -0.21 33.58
N GLU A 904 -11.34 -1.52 33.45
CA GLU A 904 -11.35 -2.20 32.14
C GLU A 904 -12.74 -2.09 31.48
N ALA A 905 -13.81 -2.37 32.23
CA ALA A 905 -15.18 -2.32 31.73
C ALA A 905 -15.58 -0.89 31.31
N GLY A 906 -15.27 0.13 32.13
CA GLY A 906 -15.55 1.54 31.85
C GLY A 906 -14.84 2.04 30.59
N LEU A 907 -13.56 1.68 30.44
CA LEU A 907 -12.80 2.00 29.26
C LEU A 907 -13.37 1.31 28.00
N LEU A 908 -13.63 0.00 28.07
CA LEU A 908 -14.21 -0.76 26.95
C LEU A 908 -15.59 -0.23 26.51
N ASP A 909 -16.43 0.16 27.46
CA ASP A 909 -17.74 0.77 27.15
C ASP A 909 -17.58 2.10 26.41
N ARG A 910 -16.65 2.93 26.87
CA ARG A 910 -16.40 4.27 26.30
C ARG A 910 -15.78 4.24 24.91
N ILE A 911 -14.82 3.34 24.67
CA ILE A 911 -14.11 3.23 23.40
C ILE A 911 -14.81 2.32 22.38
N GLY A 912 -15.69 1.41 22.85
CA GLY A 912 -16.39 0.44 22.01
C GLY A 912 -17.48 1.00 21.12
N GLY A 913 -17.96 2.25 21.33
CA GLY A 913 -19.08 2.87 20.62
C GLY A 913 -20.33 1.97 20.65
N ALA A 914 -21.51 2.49 20.90
CA ALA A 914 -22.77 1.77 21.10
C ALA A 914 -23.19 0.86 19.92
N LYS A 915 -22.48 -0.26 19.71
CA LYS A 915 -22.96 -1.43 18.96
C LYS A 915 -22.54 -2.69 19.71
N LYS A 916 -23.53 -3.33 20.34
CA LYS A 916 -23.38 -4.66 20.93
C LYS A 916 -22.65 -5.58 19.96
N ALA A 917 -21.54 -6.17 20.40
CA ALA A 917 -20.88 -7.25 19.70
C ALA A 917 -21.88 -8.36 19.37
N PRO A 918 -21.81 -9.00 18.19
CA PRO A 918 -22.63 -10.16 17.90
C PRO A 918 -22.32 -11.22 18.95
N ALA A 919 -23.36 -11.70 19.62
CA ALA A 919 -23.28 -12.71 20.65
C ALA A 919 -22.44 -13.90 20.16
N LYS A 920 -21.35 -14.20 20.86
CA LYS A 920 -20.57 -15.41 20.63
C LYS A 920 -21.51 -16.59 20.64
N SER A 921 -21.60 -17.32 19.57
CA SER A 921 -22.25 -18.62 19.50
C SER A 921 -21.66 -19.49 20.63
N LYS A 922 -22.47 -19.86 21.57
CA LYS A 922 -22.10 -20.77 22.66
C LYS A 922 -21.67 -22.09 22.03
N SER A 923 -20.38 -22.33 21.92
CA SER A 923 -19.85 -23.67 21.76
C SER A 923 -20.23 -24.42 23.05
N LYS A 924 -21.04 -25.44 22.92
CA LYS A 924 -21.40 -26.33 24.00
C LYS A 924 -20.11 -26.96 24.57
N ALA A 925 -19.66 -26.47 25.70
CA ALA A 925 -18.71 -27.16 26.54
C ALA A 925 -19.35 -28.42 27.05
N VAL A 926 -18.84 -29.55 26.66
CA VAL A 926 -19.15 -30.85 27.24
C VAL A 926 -18.60 -30.86 28.67
N LYS A 927 -19.48 -30.81 29.68
CA LYS A 927 -19.09 -31.04 31.07
C LYS A 927 -18.89 -32.54 31.30
N PRO A 928 -17.86 -32.98 32.04
CA PRO A 928 -17.73 -34.38 32.47
C PRO A 928 -18.81 -34.73 33.51
N GLY A 929 -19.62 -35.72 33.17
CA GLY A 929 -20.70 -36.19 34.01
C GLY A 929 -20.19 -36.91 35.24
N LYS A 930 -20.71 -36.53 36.43
CA LYS A 930 -20.69 -37.31 37.63
C LYS A 930 -21.87 -38.30 37.60
N THR A 931 -21.54 -39.56 37.70
CA THR A 931 -22.47 -40.69 37.91
C THR A 931 -23.08 -40.63 39.31
N PRO A 932 -24.34 -40.92 39.47
CA PRO A 932 -24.83 -41.63 40.68
C PRO A 932 -25.40 -43.02 40.32
N VAL A 933 -24.95 -43.97 41.06
CA VAL A 933 -25.41 -45.35 41.12
C VAL A 933 -26.86 -45.38 41.61
N LYS A 934 -27.76 -46.11 40.93
CA LYS A 934 -28.86 -46.86 41.56
C LYS A 934 -29.26 -48.06 40.74
N THR A 935 -29.21 -49.16 41.40
CA THR A 935 -29.67 -50.54 41.28
C THR A 935 -31.03 -50.75 40.61
N GLY A 936 -31.10 -51.82 39.81
CA GLY A 936 -32.28 -52.74 39.88
C GLY A 936 -32.79 -53.27 38.52
N ALA A 937 -32.56 -54.56 38.28
CA ALA A 937 -33.44 -55.62 37.70
C ALA A 937 -33.43 -55.88 36.21
N LYS A 938 -32.73 -56.94 35.86
CA LYS A 938 -33.16 -58.13 35.02
C LYS A 938 -34.10 -57.98 33.85
N THR A 939 -33.62 -58.34 32.66
CA THR A 939 -33.98 -59.61 31.93
C THR A 939 -33.26 -59.77 30.61
N LYS A 940 -32.67 -60.94 30.46
CA LYS A 940 -32.34 -61.80 29.31
C LYS A 940 -32.64 -61.38 27.86
N ALA A 941 -31.61 -61.47 27.00
CA ALA A 941 -31.41 -62.58 26.10
C ALA A 941 -30.34 -62.39 25.02
N LYS A 942 -29.70 -63.44 24.76
CA LYS A 942 -28.52 -63.92 24.04
C LYS A 942 -28.23 -63.45 22.59
N PRO A 943 -27.08 -63.90 22.05
CA PRO A 943 -26.19 -63.12 21.14
C PRO A 943 -26.08 -63.76 19.72
N LYS A 944 -25.47 -62.97 18.84
CA LYS A 944 -24.82 -63.53 17.60
C LYS A 944 -24.00 -62.39 17.01
N SER A 945 -22.79 -62.44 16.60
CA SER A 945 -21.74 -63.35 16.18
C SER A 945 -20.78 -62.45 15.36
N GLU A 946 -19.53 -62.53 15.70
CA GLU A 946 -18.41 -62.02 14.90
C GLU A 946 -18.35 -62.71 13.54
N PRO A 947 -17.65 -62.15 12.56
CA PRO A 947 -16.58 -62.95 11.99
C PRO A 947 -15.22 -62.23 11.91
N LYS A 948 -14.24 -63.11 12.00
CA LYS A 948 -12.78 -62.94 11.95
C LYS A 948 -12.21 -62.73 10.53
N PRO A 949 -10.89 -62.52 10.41
CA PRO A 949 -10.22 -61.89 9.29
C PRO A 949 -9.62 -62.89 8.28
N ALA A 950 -9.32 -62.44 7.07
CA ALA A 950 -8.55 -63.18 6.05
C ALA A 950 -7.32 -62.35 5.68
N ALA A 951 -6.16 -62.79 5.88
CA ALA A 951 -5.19 -63.75 5.30
C ALA A 951 -4.28 -63.06 4.25
N LYS A 952 -2.98 -63.00 4.55
CA LYS A 952 -1.85 -62.70 3.66
C LYS A 952 -1.62 -63.87 2.67
N PRO A 953 -0.95 -63.58 1.58
CA PRO A 953 -0.11 -64.63 0.96
C PRO A 953 1.39 -64.35 1.09
N LYS A 954 2.09 -65.47 1.07
CA LYS A 954 3.44 -65.80 1.45
C LYS A 954 4.52 -65.41 0.43
N SER A 955 5.68 -65.28 0.97
CA SER A 955 7.06 -65.23 0.52
C SER A 955 7.55 -66.38 -0.40
N LYS A 956 8.64 -66.07 -1.13
CA LYS A 956 9.76 -66.96 -1.37
C LYS A 956 11.01 -66.05 -1.54
N SER A 957 11.94 -66.04 -0.70
CA SER A 957 13.13 -66.80 -0.32
C SER A 957 14.28 -66.62 -1.31
N GLY A 958 15.43 -66.20 -0.77
CA GLY A 958 16.71 -66.63 -1.23
C GLY A 958 17.85 -65.65 -1.08
N GLY A 959 18.71 -65.88 -0.12
CA GLY A 959 20.14 -65.70 -0.21
C GLY A 959 20.79 -64.54 0.51
N ALA A 960 21.29 -64.83 1.69
CA ALA A 960 22.38 -64.09 2.36
C ALA A 960 23.75 -64.74 1.98
N PRO A 961 24.92 -64.33 2.47
CA PRO A 961 25.38 -63.08 3.13
C PRO A 961 26.75 -62.62 2.53
N VAL A 962 27.40 -61.63 3.10
CA VAL A 962 28.81 -61.52 3.51
C VAL A 962 29.28 -60.05 3.53
N GLU A 963 29.62 -59.58 4.73
CA GLU A 963 30.74 -58.78 5.28
C GLU A 963 31.33 -57.64 4.48
N ALA A 964 31.42 -56.50 5.07
CA ALA A 964 32.31 -55.85 6.05
C ALA A 964 33.23 -54.83 5.38
N ALA A 965 33.39 -53.73 6.15
CA ALA A 965 34.54 -52.85 6.27
C ALA A 965 34.78 -51.82 5.15
N GLU A 966 34.64 -50.60 5.35
CA GLU A 966 35.42 -49.48 5.92
C GLU A 966 34.60 -48.17 5.82
#